data_d05ce83647c90c35d77643c44e3acea4
#
_entry.id   d05ce83647c90c35d77643c44e3acea4
#
_cell.length_a   1.000
_cell.length_b   1.000
_cell.length_c   1.000
_cell.angle_alpha   90.00
_cell.angle_beta   90.00
_cell.angle_gamma   90.00
#
_symmetry.space_group_name_H-M   'P 1'
#
loop_
_entity.id
_entity.type
_entity.pdbx_description
1 polymer ?
#
loop_
_entity_poly.entity_id
_entity_poly.type
_entity_poly.pdbx_seq_one_letter_code
_entity_poly.pdbx_strand_id
1 'polypeptide(L)'
;MKLNICCWLLASSMLAPVVAVAEQALTGQWIRDMQQQTLTDPQTSGLTWRHNELISLGDQSANPAYRMKLFRINAKTAAFNHEPVPITISDKVRNSCFGDYLVNSPDLEALTWDRVDDKTLITVTEDASRAQLSPACGRKYAQTNSTTYPTLLLKISLNDDFTKAEITAVRPVQFPQEAQVGNLPNDGIEGLAVDDHQNLYLALEKNSATKPAIFKTRLTADFWAKDNFVKVIDANLTLPPLDNKGHPINGIDFLPSPVPGHPGYLVAVARNDDQLWIFDLTNRVMPYVQPLSFYVATDHSGLCPVYEKMVQTALEGVAVKDGRVYLVNDPWKQHYPDNIQCDVNAAHFQNMSPLLFQLEVDPRWFTLARPKLQTAVPGISAMAQIDADRYLLVQDKKIDQSGDRLGVLQLSATGQPSYQSVFVTGWPNNQPASDLESACALPGRPNEFLIGESGSWHGEFGRLFHIRLYQGYANVLASFPLPIEQDNNADQAGDNFEGLVCVSKAPNRYLLLLGERGGKGKAGSLVWGEFDLAAGAIHWQPDRIAVQAPQPEKAEPQQRDIADLYLESNVLWASAVREVGNGGPFSSFIYQVALIDPQAASPVNLIGSSKIYWQIDGFKVEGLAAPSALLPGSSLAIGTEDEWLHGQWRALFPPVGQSAAIPSLTPAAPGQVNSSSVNQAPVTDKPKS
;
A
#
# COMPACT_ATOMS: atom_id res chain seq x y z
N MET A 1 -14.21 -53.97 -37.89
CA MET A 1 -13.50 -53.81 -36.63
C MET A 1 -12.80 -52.46 -36.66
N LYS A 2 -13.40 -51.41 -36.13
CA LYS A 2 -12.79 -50.06 -36.03
C LYS A 2 -12.42 -49.82 -34.58
N LEU A 3 -11.11 -49.67 -34.32
CA LEU A 3 -10.56 -49.39 -32.98
C LEU A 3 -10.64 -47.89 -32.77
N ASN A 4 -11.46 -47.45 -31.78
CA ASN A 4 -11.46 -46.07 -31.30
C ASN A 4 -10.41 -45.95 -30.18
N ILE A 5 -9.36 -45.20 -30.43
CA ILE A 5 -8.39 -44.78 -29.43
C ILE A 5 -8.89 -43.48 -28.77
N CYS A 6 -9.30 -43.62 -27.52
CA CYS A 6 -9.69 -42.49 -26.67
C CYS A 6 -8.41 -41.90 -26.04
N CYS A 7 -7.97 -40.71 -26.51
CA CYS A 7 -6.92 -39.94 -25.84
C CYS A 7 -7.48 -39.29 -24.58
N TRP A 8 -7.07 -39.73 -23.40
CA TRP A 8 -7.25 -39.03 -22.13
C TRP A 8 -6.17 -37.96 -22.01
N LEU A 9 -6.57 -36.70 -22.15
CA LEU A 9 -5.76 -35.55 -21.75
C LEU A 9 -5.84 -35.41 -20.21
N LEU A 10 -4.77 -35.81 -19.53
CA LEU A 10 -4.55 -35.48 -18.13
C LEU A 10 -4.19 -33.99 -18.03
N ALA A 11 -5.14 -33.16 -17.67
CA ALA A 11 -4.89 -31.78 -17.23
C ALA A 11 -4.26 -31.83 -15.83
N SER A 12 -2.95 -31.75 -15.77
CA SER A 12 -2.22 -31.53 -14.51
C SER A 12 -2.49 -30.09 -14.05
N SER A 13 -3.43 -29.93 -13.12
CA SER A 13 -3.57 -28.68 -12.37
C SER A 13 -2.32 -28.53 -11.48
N MET A 14 -1.37 -27.70 -11.90
CA MET A 14 -0.29 -27.25 -11.03
C MET A 14 -0.93 -26.34 -9.94
N LEU A 15 -1.18 -26.90 -8.78
CA LEU A 15 -1.43 -26.13 -7.57
C LEU A 15 -0.12 -25.41 -7.23
N ALA A 16 -0.10 -24.08 -7.41
CA ALA A 16 0.97 -23.25 -6.87
C ALA A 16 1.04 -23.48 -5.34
N PRO A 17 2.23 -23.59 -4.74
CA PRO A 17 2.34 -23.75 -3.30
C PRO A 17 1.75 -22.51 -2.62
N VAL A 18 0.65 -22.68 -1.92
CA VAL A 18 0.18 -21.68 -0.95
C VAL A 18 1.25 -21.66 0.13
N VAL A 19 2.05 -20.59 0.18
CA VAL A 19 2.95 -20.37 1.31
C VAL A 19 2.07 -20.20 2.52
N ALA A 20 1.97 -21.23 3.35
CA ALA A 20 1.23 -21.16 4.60
C ALA A 20 1.84 -20.05 5.47
N VAL A 21 1.01 -19.08 5.88
CA VAL A 21 1.41 -18.10 6.89
C VAL A 21 1.63 -18.86 8.19
N ALA A 22 2.78 -18.68 8.83
CA ALA A 22 3.08 -19.33 10.09
C ALA A 22 2.08 -18.88 11.16
N GLU A 23 1.53 -19.85 11.90
CA GLU A 23 0.70 -19.60 13.08
C GLU A 23 1.53 -18.83 14.12
N GLN A 24 0.95 -17.80 14.72
CA GLN A 24 1.60 -17.01 15.76
C GLN A 24 1.06 -17.42 17.13
N ALA A 25 1.94 -17.90 17.99
CA ALA A 25 1.60 -18.25 19.37
C ALA A 25 1.57 -17.01 20.26
N LEU A 26 0.50 -16.82 21.01
CA LEU A 26 0.28 -15.72 21.93
C LEU A 26 0.10 -16.22 23.35
N THR A 27 0.80 -15.61 24.31
CA THR A 27 0.61 -15.91 25.74
C THR A 27 -0.27 -14.82 26.36
N GLY A 28 -1.40 -15.22 26.94
CA GLY A 28 -2.33 -14.33 27.61
C GLY A 28 -1.88 -13.97 29.03
N GLN A 29 -2.23 -12.76 29.45
CA GLN A 29 -2.09 -12.29 30.82
C GLN A 29 -3.49 -12.12 31.43
N TRP A 30 -3.73 -12.72 32.59
CA TRP A 30 -5.00 -12.55 33.31
C TRP A 30 -5.25 -11.08 33.64
N ILE A 31 -6.42 -10.56 33.29
CA ILE A 31 -6.81 -9.19 33.63
C ILE A 31 -7.13 -9.13 35.11
N ARG A 32 -6.56 -8.15 35.80
CA ARG A 32 -6.64 -7.99 37.26
C ARG A 32 -7.22 -6.63 37.65
N ASP A 33 -7.87 -6.60 38.80
CA ASP A 33 -8.30 -5.35 39.42
C ASP A 33 -7.10 -4.58 40.04
N MET A 34 -7.39 -3.46 40.69
CA MET A 34 -6.38 -2.64 41.39
C MET A 34 -5.77 -3.37 42.59
N GLN A 35 -6.44 -4.34 43.18
CA GLN A 35 -5.97 -5.18 44.25
C GLN A 35 -5.18 -6.40 43.77
N GLN A 36 -4.89 -6.45 42.45
CA GLN A 36 -4.20 -7.54 41.77
C GLN A 36 -4.96 -8.90 41.82
N GLN A 37 -6.26 -8.86 42.07
CA GLN A 37 -7.12 -10.04 41.96
C GLN A 37 -7.61 -10.17 40.53
N THR A 38 -7.63 -11.39 40.02
CA THR A 38 -8.15 -11.70 38.69
C THR A 38 -9.66 -11.43 38.66
N LEU A 39 -10.13 -10.80 37.58
CA LEU A 39 -11.54 -10.48 37.43
C LEU A 39 -12.39 -11.75 37.33
N THR A 40 -13.60 -11.68 37.88
CA THR A 40 -14.57 -12.78 37.83
C THR A 40 -15.76 -12.39 36.98
N ASP A 41 -15.92 -13.05 35.82
CA ASP A 41 -17.07 -12.91 34.91
C ASP A 41 -17.36 -11.46 34.48
N PRO A 42 -16.37 -10.68 34.01
CA PRO A 42 -16.61 -9.32 33.55
C PRO A 42 -17.19 -9.26 32.14
N GLN A 43 -17.15 -10.33 31.35
CA GLN A 43 -17.62 -10.45 29.96
C GLN A 43 -17.19 -9.21 29.16
N THR A 44 -15.91 -9.22 28.78
CA THR A 44 -15.24 -8.09 28.18
C THR A 44 -15.55 -7.98 26.69
N SER A 45 -16.46 -7.07 26.32
CA SER A 45 -16.82 -6.77 24.94
C SER A 45 -16.18 -5.48 24.48
N GLY A 46 -15.64 -5.50 23.26
CA GLY A 46 -14.98 -4.34 22.67
C GLY A 46 -13.70 -3.92 23.38
N LEU A 47 -12.77 -3.41 22.60
CA LEU A 47 -11.50 -2.90 23.09
C LEU A 47 -11.09 -1.70 22.24
N THR A 48 -10.63 -0.62 22.89
CA THR A 48 -10.07 0.52 22.18
C THR A 48 -8.89 1.12 22.94
N TRP A 49 -8.07 1.90 22.26
CA TRP A 49 -6.92 2.56 22.88
C TRP A 49 -7.17 4.05 23.11
N ARG A 50 -6.93 4.55 24.30
CA ARG A 50 -6.97 5.96 24.60
C ARG A 50 -5.73 6.41 25.38
N HIS A 51 -5.03 7.44 24.87
CA HIS A 51 -3.79 7.94 25.46
C HIS A 51 -2.81 6.78 25.69
N ASN A 52 -2.65 6.30 26.91
CA ASN A 52 -1.72 5.22 27.28
C ASN A 52 -2.42 4.01 27.91
N GLU A 53 -3.72 3.87 27.72
CA GLU A 53 -4.53 2.83 28.33
C GLU A 53 -5.44 2.14 27.30
N LEU A 54 -5.70 0.88 27.56
CA LEU A 54 -6.77 0.15 26.89
C LEU A 54 -8.08 0.41 27.63
N ILE A 55 -9.14 0.63 26.87
CA ILE A 55 -10.49 0.80 27.41
C ILE A 55 -11.35 -0.34 26.88
N SER A 56 -12.05 -1.02 27.80
CA SER A 56 -13.03 -2.05 27.50
C SER A 56 -14.30 -1.83 28.31
N LEU A 57 -15.33 -2.58 28.04
CA LEU A 57 -16.58 -2.57 28.80
C LEU A 57 -17.10 -4.00 29.02
N GLY A 58 -18.03 -4.17 29.94
CA GLY A 58 -18.73 -5.44 30.15
C GLY A 58 -20.08 -5.44 29.45
N ASP A 59 -20.43 -6.55 28.83
CA ASP A 59 -21.71 -6.76 28.19
C ASP A 59 -22.88 -6.96 29.20
N GLN A 60 -24.05 -7.27 28.69
CA GLN A 60 -25.23 -7.55 29.52
C GLN A 60 -25.08 -8.83 30.32
N SER A 61 -24.36 -9.81 29.84
CA SER A 61 -24.19 -11.12 30.49
C SER A 61 -23.18 -11.10 31.64
N ALA A 62 -22.39 -10.02 31.75
CA ALA A 62 -21.38 -9.82 32.79
C ALA A 62 -21.96 -9.91 34.22
N ASN A 63 -21.10 -10.23 35.18
CA ASN A 63 -21.42 -10.07 36.59
C ASN A 63 -21.93 -8.64 36.85
N PRO A 64 -23.01 -8.45 37.64
CA PRO A 64 -23.58 -7.14 37.96
C PRO A 64 -22.56 -6.08 38.42
N ALA A 65 -21.46 -6.52 39.02
CA ALA A 65 -20.36 -5.63 39.41
C ALA A 65 -19.67 -4.91 38.25
N TYR A 66 -19.77 -5.46 37.04
CA TYR A 66 -19.05 -4.97 35.85
C TYR A 66 -19.95 -4.41 34.75
N ARG A 67 -21.26 -4.64 34.81
CA ARG A 67 -22.22 -4.11 33.83
C ARG A 67 -22.24 -2.59 33.82
N MET A 68 -22.41 -2.01 32.62
CA MET A 68 -22.48 -0.56 32.44
C MET A 68 -21.28 0.16 33.09
N LYS A 69 -20.07 -0.37 32.88
CA LYS A 69 -18.83 0.21 33.36
C LYS A 69 -17.75 0.16 32.27
N LEU A 70 -16.91 1.19 32.24
CA LEU A 70 -15.69 1.21 31.46
C LEU A 70 -14.51 0.74 32.32
N PHE A 71 -13.70 -0.14 31.77
CA PHE A 71 -12.48 -0.66 32.38
C PHE A 71 -11.28 0.06 31.78
N ARG A 72 -10.35 0.55 32.62
CA ARG A 72 -9.12 1.21 32.22
C ARG A 72 -7.95 0.26 32.51
N ILE A 73 -7.45 -0.40 31.47
CA ILE A 73 -6.49 -1.51 31.57
C ILE A 73 -5.10 -1.03 31.17
N ASN A 74 -4.12 -1.30 32.02
CA ASN A 74 -2.71 -1.11 31.66
C ASN A 74 -2.27 -2.21 30.69
N ALA A 75 -1.86 -1.82 29.50
CA ALA A 75 -1.49 -2.75 28.44
C ALA A 75 -0.23 -3.60 28.75
N LYS A 76 0.62 -3.16 29.69
CA LYS A 76 1.85 -3.90 30.05
C LYS A 76 1.63 -4.93 31.17
N THR A 77 0.71 -4.62 32.09
CA THR A 77 0.51 -5.42 33.30
C THR A 77 -0.81 -6.17 33.31
N ALA A 78 -1.66 -5.91 32.31
CA ALA A 78 -3.05 -6.41 32.25
C ALA A 78 -3.86 -6.10 33.55
N ALA A 79 -3.54 -5.01 34.25
CA ALA A 79 -4.22 -4.64 35.48
C ALA A 79 -4.99 -3.32 35.31
N PHE A 80 -6.05 -3.15 36.07
CA PHE A 80 -6.76 -1.86 36.11
C PHE A 80 -5.86 -0.78 36.68
N ASN A 81 -5.82 0.35 36.00
CA ASN A 81 -5.14 1.55 36.49
C ASN A 81 -6.02 2.37 37.46
N HIS A 82 -7.34 2.21 37.35
CA HIS A 82 -8.35 2.95 38.08
C HIS A 82 -9.56 2.05 38.38
N GLU A 83 -10.40 2.45 39.34
CA GLU A 83 -11.69 1.83 39.53
C GLU A 83 -12.54 1.91 38.24
N PRO A 84 -13.34 0.86 37.94
CA PRO A 84 -14.24 0.88 36.79
C PRO A 84 -15.17 2.08 36.80
N VAL A 85 -15.24 2.82 35.70
CA VAL A 85 -16.03 4.06 35.57
C VAL A 85 -17.47 3.70 35.19
N PRO A 86 -18.46 4.02 36.05
CA PRO A 86 -19.88 3.77 35.74
C PRO A 86 -20.34 4.59 34.54
N ILE A 87 -21.06 3.94 33.61
CA ILE A 87 -21.73 4.59 32.51
C ILE A 87 -23.13 4.98 32.93
N THR A 88 -23.41 6.29 32.99
CA THR A 88 -24.73 6.86 33.28
C THR A 88 -25.47 7.21 32.00
N ILE A 89 -26.74 7.55 32.10
CA ILE A 89 -27.59 7.89 30.95
C ILE A 89 -28.16 9.27 31.17
N SER A 90 -27.93 10.18 30.21
CA SER A 90 -28.43 11.55 30.27
C SER A 90 -29.96 11.60 30.21
N ASP A 91 -30.56 12.66 30.75
CA ASP A 91 -32.01 12.88 30.70
C ASP A 91 -32.53 12.92 29.25
N LYS A 92 -31.75 13.48 28.34
CA LYS A 92 -32.09 13.50 26.91
C LYS A 92 -32.26 12.09 26.34
N VAL A 93 -31.33 11.19 26.64
CA VAL A 93 -31.36 9.79 26.16
C VAL A 93 -32.44 9.01 26.93
N ARG A 94 -32.58 9.20 28.23
CA ARG A 94 -33.62 8.58 29.07
C ARG A 94 -35.03 8.87 28.55
N ASN A 95 -35.27 10.08 28.07
CA ASN A 95 -36.55 10.50 27.51
C ASN A 95 -36.69 10.23 25.99
N SER A 96 -35.72 9.56 25.38
CA SER A 96 -35.79 9.15 23.96
C SER A 96 -36.65 7.91 23.75
N CYS A 97 -36.92 7.55 22.48
CA CYS A 97 -37.60 6.31 22.14
C CYS A 97 -36.90 5.04 22.67
N PHE A 98 -35.64 5.11 23.00
CA PHE A 98 -34.82 3.99 23.41
C PHE A 98 -34.45 4.01 24.90
N GLY A 99 -34.95 5.02 25.63
CA GLY A 99 -34.56 5.24 27.02
C GLY A 99 -34.88 4.06 27.95
N ASP A 100 -36.06 3.48 27.83
CA ASP A 100 -36.46 2.32 28.65
C ASP A 100 -35.52 1.12 28.47
N TYR A 101 -35.12 0.85 27.23
CA TYR A 101 -34.14 -0.22 26.92
C TYR A 101 -32.78 0.09 27.53
N LEU A 102 -32.26 1.30 27.29
CA LEU A 102 -30.92 1.67 27.73
C LEU A 102 -30.79 1.75 29.27
N VAL A 103 -31.88 2.03 29.98
CA VAL A 103 -31.91 2.02 31.47
C VAL A 103 -31.95 0.59 32.02
N ASN A 104 -32.54 -0.36 31.29
CA ASN A 104 -32.79 -1.72 31.76
C ASN A 104 -31.76 -2.75 31.30
N SER A 105 -30.48 -2.36 31.28
CA SER A 105 -29.35 -3.22 30.90
C SER A 105 -29.28 -3.48 29.38
N PRO A 106 -28.81 -2.52 28.60
CA PRO A 106 -28.53 -2.74 27.18
C PRO A 106 -27.37 -3.70 26.99
N ASP A 107 -27.42 -4.43 25.87
CA ASP A 107 -26.33 -5.29 25.43
C ASP A 107 -25.34 -4.43 24.66
N LEU A 108 -24.17 -4.15 25.25
CA LEU A 108 -23.15 -3.30 24.66
C LEU A 108 -21.99 -4.16 24.19
N GLU A 109 -21.72 -4.14 22.85
CA GLU A 109 -20.83 -5.15 22.28
C GLU A 109 -19.51 -4.58 21.78
N ALA A 110 -19.47 -3.43 21.18
CA ALA A 110 -18.24 -2.89 20.62
C ALA A 110 -17.89 -1.53 21.22
N LEU A 111 -16.63 -1.16 21.15
CA LEU A 111 -16.16 0.12 21.65
C LEU A 111 -15.09 0.69 20.71
N THR A 112 -15.25 1.95 20.32
CA THR A 112 -14.22 2.68 19.57
C THR A 112 -14.11 4.13 20.05
N TRP A 113 -13.02 4.77 19.68
CA TRP A 113 -12.70 6.15 20.03
C TRP A 113 -13.07 7.09 18.87
N ASP A 114 -13.67 8.24 19.15
CA ASP A 114 -13.78 9.32 18.16
C ASP A 114 -12.42 10.01 18.00
N ARG A 115 -11.82 9.92 16.80
CA ARG A 115 -10.45 10.37 16.55
C ARG A 115 -10.27 11.89 16.57
N VAL A 116 -11.36 12.65 16.55
CA VAL A 116 -11.32 14.13 16.61
C VAL A 116 -11.83 14.70 17.94
N ASP A 117 -12.56 13.91 18.73
CA ASP A 117 -13.06 14.32 20.06
C ASP A 117 -12.57 13.34 21.13
N ASP A 118 -11.50 13.70 21.81
CA ASP A 118 -10.82 12.89 22.82
C ASP A 118 -11.65 12.62 24.10
N LYS A 119 -12.86 13.14 24.18
CA LYS A 119 -13.84 12.90 25.25
C LYS A 119 -15.03 12.07 24.80
N THR A 120 -14.99 11.53 23.58
CA THR A 120 -16.09 10.73 23.03
C THR A 120 -15.65 9.30 22.73
N LEU A 121 -16.33 8.35 23.37
CA LEU A 121 -16.36 6.94 22.96
C LEU A 121 -17.66 6.66 22.20
N ILE A 122 -17.61 5.72 21.28
CA ILE A 122 -18.76 5.22 20.54
C ILE A 122 -18.91 3.74 20.84
N THR A 123 -20.10 3.32 21.23
CA THR A 123 -20.46 1.93 21.43
C THR A 123 -21.73 1.60 20.64
N VAL A 124 -22.08 0.35 20.59
CA VAL A 124 -23.24 -0.16 19.85
C VAL A 124 -23.96 -1.20 20.70
N THR A 125 -25.27 -1.32 20.50
CA THR A 125 -26.01 -2.48 21.03
C THR A 125 -26.04 -3.57 19.97
N GLU A 126 -25.86 -4.80 20.39
CA GLU A 126 -25.98 -5.94 19.50
C GLU A 126 -27.42 -6.11 19.02
N ASP A 127 -28.30 -6.47 19.92
CA ASP A 127 -29.70 -6.67 19.67
C ASP A 127 -30.58 -6.04 20.76
N ALA A 128 -31.56 -5.31 20.34
CA ALA A 128 -32.54 -4.73 21.22
C ALA A 128 -33.88 -5.44 21.15
N SER A 129 -33.93 -6.72 20.81
CA SER A 129 -35.16 -7.53 20.73
C SER A 129 -35.96 -7.56 22.03
N ARG A 130 -35.32 -7.30 23.17
CA ARG A 130 -35.93 -7.23 24.50
C ARG A 130 -36.61 -5.88 24.79
N ALA A 131 -36.38 -4.88 23.95
CA ALA A 131 -36.93 -3.56 24.19
C ALA A 131 -38.30 -3.42 23.56
N GLN A 132 -39.20 -2.72 24.27
CA GLN A 132 -40.53 -2.41 23.78
C GLN A 132 -40.60 -0.94 23.41
N LEU A 133 -40.75 -0.67 22.11
CA LEU A 133 -40.99 0.68 21.63
C LEU A 133 -42.45 1.08 21.82
N SER A 134 -42.68 2.33 22.18
CA SER A 134 -44.03 2.88 22.09
C SER A 134 -44.55 2.80 20.66
N PRO A 135 -45.89 2.76 20.43
CA PRO A 135 -46.43 2.67 19.07
C PRO A 135 -45.97 3.82 18.15
N ALA A 136 -45.69 4.97 18.68
CA ALA A 136 -45.19 6.11 17.91
C ALA A 136 -43.73 5.91 17.49
N CYS A 137 -42.87 5.47 18.43
CA CYS A 137 -41.47 5.14 18.19
C CYS A 137 -41.33 3.93 17.26
N GLY A 138 -42.16 2.90 17.42
CA GLY A 138 -42.18 1.75 16.55
C GLY A 138 -42.49 2.12 15.09
N ARG A 139 -43.45 3.04 14.88
CA ARG A 139 -43.70 3.55 13.50
C ARG A 139 -42.57 4.41 12.97
N LYS A 140 -41.94 5.24 13.80
CA LYS A 140 -40.83 6.11 13.39
C LYS A 140 -39.60 5.28 12.93
N TYR A 141 -39.35 4.17 13.59
CA TYR A 141 -38.15 3.37 13.37
C TYR A 141 -38.44 1.95 12.84
N ALA A 142 -39.56 1.78 12.10
CA ALA A 142 -40.00 0.48 11.62
C ALA A 142 -39.10 -0.13 10.52
N GLN A 143 -38.37 0.69 9.77
CA GLN A 143 -37.59 0.22 8.61
C GLN A 143 -36.11 0.14 8.94
N THR A 144 -35.72 -0.78 9.79
CA THR A 144 -34.33 -1.01 10.16
C THR A 144 -33.58 -1.84 9.12
N ASN A 145 -34.30 -2.66 8.35
CA ASN A 145 -33.77 -3.72 7.48
C ASN A 145 -32.97 -4.78 8.23
N SER A 146 -33.27 -4.97 9.50
CA SER A 146 -32.70 -6.03 10.35
C SER A 146 -33.74 -6.52 11.34
N THR A 147 -33.45 -6.56 12.63
CA THR A 147 -34.36 -6.95 13.71
C THR A 147 -35.58 -6.01 13.77
N THR A 148 -36.66 -6.46 14.40
CA THR A 148 -37.83 -5.62 14.71
C THR A 148 -37.48 -4.45 15.61
N TYR A 149 -36.33 -4.49 16.27
CA TYR A 149 -35.79 -3.42 17.08
C TYR A 149 -34.41 -2.97 16.54
N PRO A 150 -34.19 -1.67 16.35
CA PRO A 150 -32.96 -1.22 15.70
C PRO A 150 -31.73 -1.43 16.58
N THR A 151 -30.62 -1.84 15.96
CA THR A 151 -29.27 -1.67 16.48
C THR A 151 -29.00 -0.21 16.80
N LEU A 152 -28.48 0.11 17.96
CA LEU A 152 -28.29 1.49 18.43
C LEU A 152 -26.82 1.86 18.50
N LEU A 153 -26.42 2.92 17.81
CA LEU A 153 -25.15 3.60 18.07
C LEU A 153 -25.32 4.59 19.21
N LEU A 154 -24.40 4.54 20.18
CA LEU A 154 -24.42 5.34 21.38
C LEU A 154 -23.16 6.20 21.50
N LYS A 155 -23.33 7.49 21.83
CA LYS A 155 -22.24 8.37 22.21
C LYS A 155 -22.06 8.33 23.70
N ILE A 156 -20.88 7.96 24.17
CA ILE A 156 -20.45 8.08 25.57
C ILE A 156 -19.54 9.31 25.67
N SER A 157 -19.96 10.29 26.45
CA SER A 157 -19.18 11.49 26.76
C SER A 157 -18.44 11.30 28.07
N LEU A 158 -17.15 11.65 28.09
CA LEU A 158 -16.29 11.58 29.26
C LEU A 158 -15.99 12.97 29.79
N ASN A 159 -15.85 13.10 31.13
CA ASN A 159 -15.30 14.30 31.72
C ASN A 159 -13.75 14.34 31.60
N ASP A 160 -13.13 15.47 31.95
CA ASP A 160 -11.70 15.72 31.71
C ASP A 160 -10.78 14.72 32.40
N ASP A 161 -11.11 14.27 33.60
CA ASP A 161 -10.31 13.33 34.38
C ASP A 161 -10.72 11.87 34.23
N PHE A 162 -11.66 11.57 33.30
CA PHE A 162 -12.18 10.24 33.02
C PHE A 162 -12.66 9.50 34.27
N THR A 163 -13.33 10.22 35.16
CA THR A 163 -14.01 9.64 36.35
C THR A 163 -15.51 9.49 36.12
N LYS A 164 -16.06 10.07 35.06
CA LYS A 164 -17.47 10.00 34.68
C LYS A 164 -17.63 9.70 33.22
N ALA A 165 -18.57 8.80 32.92
CA ALA A 165 -18.99 8.44 31.58
C ALA A 165 -20.52 8.55 31.48
N GLU A 166 -21.03 9.18 30.44
CA GLU A 166 -22.46 9.36 30.24
C GLU A 166 -22.87 9.11 28.79
N ILE A 167 -23.89 8.29 28.55
CA ILE A 167 -24.51 8.16 27.23
C ILE A 167 -25.33 9.43 26.98
N THR A 168 -24.82 10.29 26.09
CA THR A 168 -25.38 11.61 25.80
C THR A 168 -26.17 11.69 24.50
N ALA A 169 -26.01 10.69 23.60
CA ALA A 169 -26.78 10.58 22.38
C ALA A 169 -26.97 9.11 21.95
N VAL A 170 -28.08 8.88 21.25
CA VAL A 170 -28.45 7.57 20.70
C VAL A 170 -28.98 7.76 19.29
N ARG A 171 -28.55 6.89 18.37
CA ARG A 171 -29.05 6.85 16.99
C ARG A 171 -29.25 5.42 16.52
N PRO A 172 -30.43 5.08 15.97
CA PRO A 172 -30.67 3.78 15.40
C PRO A 172 -29.97 3.60 14.05
N VAL A 173 -29.49 2.41 13.76
CA VAL A 173 -28.88 2.05 12.49
C VAL A 173 -29.95 1.57 11.50
N GLN A 174 -29.80 1.93 10.23
CA GLN A 174 -30.54 1.35 9.12
C GLN A 174 -29.57 0.72 8.14
N PHE A 175 -29.73 -0.59 7.95
CA PHE A 175 -28.89 -1.37 7.04
C PHE A 175 -29.42 -1.31 5.59
N PRO A 176 -28.57 -1.54 4.57
CA PRO A 176 -29.03 -1.81 3.21
C PRO A 176 -29.90 -3.07 3.18
N GLN A 177 -30.99 -3.07 2.44
CA GLN A 177 -31.90 -4.22 2.39
C GLN A 177 -31.23 -5.46 1.78
N GLU A 178 -30.35 -5.25 0.81
CA GLU A 178 -29.54 -6.28 0.15
C GLU A 178 -28.52 -6.97 1.07
N ALA A 179 -28.19 -6.36 2.19
CA ALA A 179 -27.27 -6.92 3.17
C ALA A 179 -27.83 -8.14 3.90
N GLN A 180 -29.16 -8.30 3.89
CA GLN A 180 -29.85 -9.43 4.50
C GLN A 180 -29.49 -9.63 5.98
N VAL A 181 -29.34 -8.53 6.72
CA VAL A 181 -29.08 -8.58 8.16
C VAL A 181 -30.22 -9.33 8.84
N GLY A 182 -29.89 -10.35 9.61
CA GLY A 182 -30.89 -11.26 10.22
C GLY A 182 -31.71 -10.61 11.33
N ASN A 183 -32.72 -11.35 11.78
CA ASN A 183 -33.60 -10.95 12.88
C ASN A 183 -33.31 -11.74 14.17
N LEU A 184 -32.19 -12.46 14.21
CA LEU A 184 -31.84 -13.27 15.36
C LEU A 184 -31.04 -12.43 16.36
N PRO A 185 -31.31 -12.56 17.66
CA PRO A 185 -30.39 -12.12 18.70
C PRO A 185 -29.02 -12.77 18.47
N ASN A 186 -27.95 -12.12 18.85
CA ASN A 186 -26.59 -12.60 18.70
C ASN A 186 -26.11 -12.78 17.24
N ASP A 187 -26.69 -12.02 16.30
CA ASP A 187 -26.22 -11.91 14.92
C ASP A 187 -25.91 -10.43 14.61
N GLY A 188 -25.59 -9.64 15.63
CA GLY A 188 -25.52 -8.17 15.59
C GLY A 188 -24.16 -7.61 15.22
N ILE A 189 -23.97 -6.34 15.59
CA ILE A 189 -22.71 -5.62 15.39
C ILE A 189 -21.81 -5.86 16.59
N GLU A 190 -20.68 -6.51 16.32
CA GLU A 190 -19.68 -6.90 17.31
C GLU A 190 -18.39 -6.07 17.25
N GLY A 191 -18.21 -5.27 16.21
CA GLY A 191 -16.99 -4.49 16.04
C GLY A 191 -17.25 -3.07 15.56
N LEU A 192 -16.51 -2.10 16.12
CA LEU A 192 -16.50 -0.71 15.71
C LEU A 192 -15.07 -0.20 15.52
N ALA A 193 -14.84 0.56 14.45
CA ALA A 193 -13.58 1.27 14.22
C ALA A 193 -13.81 2.63 13.57
N VAL A 194 -12.98 3.61 13.87
CA VAL A 194 -12.98 4.92 13.22
C VAL A 194 -11.63 5.12 12.54
N ASP A 195 -11.63 5.48 11.25
CA ASP A 195 -10.40 5.81 10.52
C ASP A 195 -10.02 7.30 10.66
N ASP A 196 -8.86 7.68 10.12
CA ASP A 196 -8.36 9.06 10.15
C ASP A 196 -9.20 10.04 9.30
N HIS A 197 -10.14 9.54 8.49
CA HIS A 197 -11.06 10.32 7.67
C HIS A 197 -12.46 10.41 8.29
N GLN A 198 -12.63 9.97 9.55
CA GLN A 198 -13.90 9.93 10.26
C GLN A 198 -14.94 9.00 9.61
N ASN A 199 -14.51 7.95 8.92
CA ASN A 199 -15.40 6.86 8.57
C ASN A 199 -15.52 5.93 9.78
N LEU A 200 -16.75 5.69 10.21
CA LEU A 200 -17.10 4.71 11.23
C LEU A 200 -17.45 3.40 10.52
N TYR A 201 -16.70 2.35 10.82
CA TYR A 201 -16.93 0.98 10.36
C TYR A 201 -17.67 0.20 11.42
N LEU A 202 -18.59 -0.66 10.98
CA LEU A 202 -19.40 -1.53 11.82
C LEU A 202 -19.25 -2.95 11.29
N ALA A 203 -18.73 -3.85 12.10
CA ALA A 203 -18.60 -5.27 11.75
C ALA A 203 -19.82 -6.04 12.27
N LEU A 204 -20.52 -6.68 11.35
CA LEU A 204 -21.62 -7.59 11.63
C LEU A 204 -21.08 -8.99 11.85
N GLU A 205 -21.48 -9.64 12.93
CA GLU A 205 -21.10 -11.01 13.24
C GLU A 205 -21.46 -11.94 12.08
N LYS A 206 -22.72 -11.97 11.70
CA LYS A 206 -23.19 -12.71 10.53
C LYS A 206 -24.55 -12.23 10.05
N ASN A 207 -24.80 -12.34 8.76
CA ASN A 207 -26.11 -12.09 8.16
C ASN A 207 -26.97 -13.37 8.10
N SER A 208 -28.18 -13.30 7.54
CA SER A 208 -29.06 -14.45 7.38
C SER A 208 -28.51 -15.57 6.48
N ALA A 209 -27.44 -15.30 5.74
CA ALA A 209 -26.68 -16.31 4.98
C ALA A 209 -25.43 -16.82 5.74
N THR A 210 -25.35 -16.57 7.04
CA THR A 210 -24.24 -16.95 7.95
C THR A 210 -22.88 -16.33 7.57
N LYS A 211 -22.86 -15.20 6.84
CA LYS A 211 -21.65 -14.51 6.42
C LYS A 211 -21.45 -13.22 7.21
N PRO A 212 -20.24 -12.92 7.66
CA PRO A 212 -19.93 -11.62 8.25
C PRO A 212 -19.97 -10.52 7.19
N ALA A 213 -20.15 -9.28 7.62
CA ALA A 213 -20.11 -8.11 6.75
C ALA A 213 -19.53 -6.91 7.49
N ILE A 214 -18.94 -5.97 6.75
CA ILE A 214 -18.47 -4.72 7.30
C ILE A 214 -19.20 -3.58 6.60
N PHE A 215 -19.90 -2.78 7.40
CA PHE A 215 -20.59 -1.57 6.94
C PHE A 215 -19.79 -0.34 7.30
N LYS A 216 -20.11 0.79 6.65
CA LYS A 216 -19.54 2.08 6.99
C LYS A 216 -20.52 3.23 6.89
N THR A 217 -20.26 4.25 7.68
CA THR A 217 -20.88 5.57 7.61
C THR A 217 -19.85 6.63 7.95
N ARG A 218 -20.17 7.91 7.80
CA ARG A 218 -19.24 8.99 8.12
C ARG A 218 -19.71 9.78 9.32
N LEU A 219 -18.82 10.00 10.29
CA LEU A 219 -19.03 10.90 11.42
C LEU A 219 -18.87 12.34 10.90
N THR A 220 -19.99 13.08 10.85
CA THR A 220 -19.99 14.51 10.51
C THR A 220 -20.11 15.33 11.79
N ALA A 221 -19.75 16.61 11.76
CA ALA A 221 -19.82 17.49 12.93
C ALA A 221 -21.22 17.53 13.58
N ASP A 222 -22.27 17.33 12.78
CA ASP A 222 -23.68 17.28 13.23
C ASP A 222 -24.20 15.85 13.44
N PHE A 223 -23.33 14.83 13.38
CA PHE A 223 -23.74 13.44 13.45
C PHE A 223 -24.63 13.14 14.66
N TRP A 224 -24.22 13.56 15.85
CA TRP A 224 -24.92 13.31 17.09
C TRP A 224 -26.05 14.33 17.43
N ALA A 225 -26.20 15.37 16.60
CA ALA A 225 -27.31 16.33 16.73
C ALA A 225 -28.63 15.80 16.12
N LYS A 226 -28.55 14.76 15.28
CA LYS A 226 -29.71 14.16 14.58
C LYS A 226 -30.32 13.03 15.41
N ASP A 227 -31.61 12.79 15.19
CA ASP A 227 -32.37 11.70 15.82
C ASP A 227 -32.96 10.71 14.82
N ASN A 228 -32.62 10.85 13.53
CA ASN A 228 -33.00 9.94 12.47
C ASN A 228 -32.03 8.75 12.39
N PHE A 229 -32.36 7.77 11.54
CA PHE A 229 -31.49 6.64 11.26
C PHE A 229 -30.08 7.07 10.83
N VAL A 230 -29.10 6.34 11.32
CA VAL A 230 -27.77 6.27 10.72
C VAL A 230 -27.86 5.27 9.56
N LYS A 231 -27.85 5.77 8.35
CA LYS A 231 -27.76 4.90 7.18
C LYS A 231 -26.33 4.44 6.98
N VAL A 232 -26.12 3.15 7.00
CA VAL A 232 -24.84 2.53 6.69
C VAL A 232 -24.86 1.95 5.28
N ILE A 233 -23.71 1.87 4.66
CA ILE A 233 -23.50 1.22 3.37
C ILE A 233 -22.50 0.09 3.54
N ASP A 234 -22.55 -0.91 2.67
CA ASP A 234 -21.52 -1.93 2.62
C ASP A 234 -20.15 -1.27 2.37
N ALA A 235 -19.15 -1.66 3.13
CA ALA A 235 -17.78 -1.17 2.93
C ALA A 235 -17.14 -1.77 1.67
N ASN A 236 -17.80 -2.78 1.06
CA ASN A 236 -17.35 -3.54 -0.12
C ASN A 236 -15.96 -4.17 0.07
N LEU A 237 -15.62 -4.57 1.28
CA LEU A 237 -14.36 -5.25 1.55
C LEU A 237 -14.49 -6.74 1.19
N THR A 238 -13.51 -7.24 0.43
CA THR A 238 -13.47 -8.65 0.06
C THR A 238 -13.13 -9.49 1.28
N LEU A 239 -13.96 -10.48 1.61
CA LEU A 239 -13.68 -11.43 2.69
C LEU A 239 -12.63 -12.47 2.27
N PRO A 240 -11.91 -13.09 3.23
CA PRO A 240 -11.10 -14.27 2.93
C PRO A 240 -11.96 -15.38 2.33
N PRO A 241 -11.37 -16.38 1.67
CA PRO A 241 -12.10 -17.58 1.27
C PRO A 241 -12.68 -18.28 2.51
N LEU A 242 -14.01 -18.37 2.59
CA LEU A 242 -14.74 -19.00 3.71
C LEU A 242 -15.31 -20.35 3.28
N ASP A 243 -15.28 -21.32 4.18
CA ASP A 243 -16.02 -22.59 4.01
C ASP A 243 -17.51 -22.41 4.40
N ASN A 244 -18.22 -23.51 4.61
CA ASN A 244 -19.65 -23.46 4.98
C ASN A 244 -19.91 -23.37 6.49
N LYS A 245 -18.88 -23.11 7.31
CA LYS A 245 -19.02 -22.89 8.75
C LYS A 245 -19.34 -21.40 9.02
N GLY A 246 -19.73 -21.10 10.25
CA GLY A 246 -19.86 -19.71 10.67
C GLY A 246 -18.49 -19.08 10.93
N HIS A 247 -18.23 -17.97 10.30
CA HIS A 247 -16.98 -17.21 10.42
C HIS A 247 -17.28 -15.80 10.92
N PRO A 248 -17.63 -15.62 12.19
CA PRO A 248 -18.03 -14.33 12.73
C PRO A 248 -16.84 -13.37 12.80
N ILE A 249 -17.11 -12.07 12.62
CA ILE A 249 -16.20 -11.00 12.98
C ILE A 249 -16.67 -10.41 14.31
N ASN A 250 -15.88 -10.58 15.38
CA ASN A 250 -16.24 -10.19 16.74
C ASN A 250 -15.52 -8.93 17.23
N GLY A 251 -14.70 -8.32 16.45
CA GLY A 251 -14.06 -7.05 16.77
C GLY A 251 -13.30 -6.49 15.58
N ILE A 252 -13.24 -5.18 15.46
CA ILE A 252 -12.41 -4.49 14.46
C ILE A 252 -11.74 -3.26 15.07
N ASP A 253 -10.53 -2.95 14.60
CA ASP A 253 -9.91 -1.64 14.84
C ASP A 253 -9.13 -1.16 13.61
N PHE A 254 -8.88 0.13 13.55
CA PHE A 254 -8.19 0.76 12.44
C PHE A 254 -6.68 0.76 12.65
N LEU A 255 -5.95 0.26 11.66
CA LEU A 255 -4.50 0.28 11.59
C LEU A 255 -4.07 1.32 10.53
N PRO A 256 -3.44 2.43 10.94
CA PRO A 256 -2.89 3.40 10.01
C PRO A 256 -1.83 2.76 9.10
N SER A 257 -1.83 3.15 7.83
CA SER A 257 -0.79 2.71 6.90
C SER A 257 0.53 3.45 7.15
N PRO A 258 1.68 2.79 7.08
CA PRO A 258 2.97 3.47 7.03
C PRO A 258 3.21 4.19 5.70
N VAL A 259 2.38 3.93 4.68
CA VAL A 259 2.47 4.55 3.35
C VAL A 259 1.63 5.83 3.32
N PRO A 260 2.23 7.01 3.13
CA PRO A 260 1.50 8.27 3.05
C PRO A 260 0.46 8.25 1.93
N GLY A 261 -0.74 8.75 2.24
CA GLY A 261 -1.88 8.79 1.30
C GLY A 261 -2.64 7.48 1.12
N HIS A 262 -2.18 6.38 1.69
CA HIS A 262 -2.94 5.14 1.76
C HIS A 262 -4.03 5.24 2.85
N PRO A 263 -5.28 4.79 2.60
CA PRO A 263 -6.39 4.96 3.54
C PRO A 263 -6.25 4.14 4.84
N GLY A 264 -5.30 3.21 4.92
CA GLY A 264 -5.10 2.34 6.08
C GLY A 264 -5.74 0.96 5.92
N TYR A 265 -5.83 0.27 7.04
CA TYR A 265 -6.31 -1.12 7.13
C TYR A 265 -7.31 -1.26 8.27
N LEU A 266 -8.18 -2.28 8.21
CA LEU A 266 -8.91 -2.77 9.36
C LEU A 266 -8.31 -4.11 9.81
N VAL A 267 -8.05 -4.22 11.10
CA VAL A 267 -7.69 -5.48 11.76
C VAL A 267 -8.96 -6.04 12.38
N ALA A 268 -9.38 -7.21 11.92
CA ALA A 268 -10.59 -7.87 12.39
C ALA A 268 -10.27 -9.18 13.10
N VAL A 269 -11.01 -9.47 14.16
CA VAL A 269 -10.97 -10.73 14.90
C VAL A 269 -11.98 -11.69 14.30
N ALA A 270 -11.50 -12.82 13.77
CA ALA A 270 -12.32 -13.96 13.36
C ALA A 270 -12.29 -15.01 14.47
N ARG A 271 -13.24 -14.91 15.41
CA ARG A 271 -13.25 -15.68 16.68
C ARG A 271 -13.20 -17.18 16.49
N ASN A 272 -14.07 -17.72 15.63
CA ASN A 272 -14.19 -19.16 15.41
C ASN A 272 -13.04 -19.75 14.61
N ASP A 273 -12.21 -18.90 14.00
CA ASP A 273 -11.07 -19.30 13.16
C ASP A 273 -9.74 -19.17 13.89
N ASP A 274 -9.73 -18.57 15.09
CA ASP A 274 -8.51 -18.16 15.78
C ASP A 274 -7.57 -17.38 14.84
N GLN A 275 -8.12 -16.34 14.15
CA GLN A 275 -7.40 -15.58 13.14
C GLN A 275 -7.61 -14.08 13.31
N LEU A 276 -6.61 -13.31 12.84
CA LEU A 276 -6.83 -11.92 12.46
C LEU A 276 -6.94 -11.81 10.93
N TRP A 277 -7.92 -11.05 10.48
CA TRP A 277 -8.07 -10.68 9.09
C TRP A 277 -7.72 -9.20 8.93
N ILE A 278 -6.75 -8.91 8.09
CA ILE A 278 -6.28 -7.54 7.85
C ILE A 278 -6.79 -7.11 6.47
N PHE A 279 -7.77 -6.22 6.47
CA PHE A 279 -8.40 -5.68 5.26
C PHE A 279 -7.70 -4.41 4.82
N ASP A 280 -7.24 -4.37 3.59
CA ASP A 280 -6.79 -3.15 2.94
C ASP A 280 -8.00 -2.30 2.54
N LEU A 281 -8.07 -1.05 3.03
CA LEU A 281 -9.19 -0.16 2.75
C LEU A 281 -9.25 0.35 1.31
N THR A 282 -8.24 0.07 0.48
CA THR A 282 -8.35 0.25 -0.97
C THR A 282 -9.18 -0.85 -1.63
N ASN A 283 -9.41 -1.96 -0.96
CA ASN A 283 -10.07 -3.19 -1.42
C ASN A 283 -9.53 -3.74 -2.76
N ARG A 284 -8.24 -3.57 -3.00
CA ARG A 284 -7.59 -4.05 -4.24
C ARG A 284 -6.93 -5.41 -4.10
N VAL A 285 -6.81 -5.87 -2.86
CA VAL A 285 -6.13 -7.12 -2.51
C VAL A 285 -6.99 -7.95 -1.58
N MET A 286 -6.77 -9.26 -1.59
CA MET A 286 -7.38 -10.16 -0.60
C MET A 286 -6.86 -9.81 0.80
N PRO A 287 -7.69 -9.93 1.85
CA PRO A 287 -7.22 -9.69 3.21
C PRO A 287 -6.09 -10.65 3.58
N TYR A 288 -5.14 -10.12 4.34
CA TYR A 288 -4.12 -10.97 4.94
C TYR A 288 -4.74 -11.74 6.11
N VAL A 289 -4.53 -13.05 6.14
CA VAL A 289 -5.03 -13.92 7.21
C VAL A 289 -3.85 -14.33 8.08
N GLN A 290 -3.88 -13.93 9.36
CA GLN A 290 -2.89 -14.30 10.37
C GLN A 290 -3.48 -15.36 11.30
N PRO A 291 -3.10 -16.62 11.19
CA PRO A 291 -3.49 -17.65 12.15
C PRO A 291 -2.84 -17.41 13.51
N LEU A 292 -3.58 -17.67 14.57
CA LEU A 292 -3.15 -17.49 15.95
C LEU A 292 -3.30 -18.80 16.74
N SER A 293 -2.52 -18.95 17.80
CA SER A 293 -2.74 -19.93 18.85
C SER A 293 -2.50 -19.29 20.21
N PHE A 294 -3.24 -19.73 21.21
CA PHE A 294 -3.33 -19.06 22.49
C PHE A 294 -2.87 -19.96 23.61
N TYR A 295 -2.12 -19.37 24.54
CA TYR A 295 -1.50 -20.08 25.65
C TYR A 295 -1.62 -19.27 26.93
N VAL A 296 -1.62 -19.96 28.06
CA VAL A 296 -1.54 -19.38 29.41
C VAL A 296 -0.36 -19.98 30.14
N ALA A 297 0.40 -19.16 30.83
CA ALA A 297 1.52 -19.63 31.66
C ALA A 297 1.01 -20.47 32.85
N THR A 298 1.77 -21.50 33.21
CA THR A 298 1.52 -22.33 34.40
C THR A 298 2.63 -22.12 35.43
N ASP A 299 2.47 -22.68 36.60
CA ASP A 299 3.52 -22.73 37.62
C ASP A 299 4.51 -23.91 37.40
N HIS A 300 4.31 -24.65 36.30
CA HIS A 300 5.11 -25.82 35.94
C HIS A 300 5.18 -26.90 37.07
N SER A 301 4.13 -26.96 37.89
CA SER A 301 4.03 -27.94 38.94
C SER A 301 3.61 -29.30 38.40
N GLY A 302 4.12 -30.37 38.98
CA GLY A 302 3.74 -31.72 38.60
C GLY A 302 4.07 -32.05 37.14
N LEU A 303 3.05 -32.47 36.39
CA LEU A 303 3.12 -32.79 34.95
C LEU A 303 2.69 -31.64 34.03
N CYS A 304 2.37 -30.49 34.60
CA CYS A 304 1.94 -29.34 33.80
C CYS A 304 3.05 -28.83 32.90
N PRO A 305 2.79 -28.55 31.62
CA PRO A 305 3.74 -27.87 30.74
C PRO A 305 3.95 -26.44 31.21
N VAL A 306 5.00 -25.75 30.77
CA VAL A 306 5.25 -24.32 31.07
C VAL A 306 4.10 -23.44 30.63
N TYR A 307 3.46 -23.80 29.52
CA TYR A 307 2.30 -23.13 28.95
C TYR A 307 1.25 -24.17 28.61
N GLU A 308 0.00 -23.95 29.01
CA GLU A 308 -1.14 -24.75 28.54
C GLU A 308 -1.81 -24.07 27.36
N LYS A 309 -2.12 -24.85 26.33
CA LYS A 309 -2.78 -24.36 25.12
C LYS A 309 -4.28 -24.20 25.37
N MET A 310 -4.82 -23.06 24.97
CA MET A 310 -6.26 -22.83 24.99
C MET A 310 -6.91 -23.42 23.74
N VAL A 311 -8.09 -24.02 23.92
CA VAL A 311 -8.93 -24.57 22.85
C VAL A 311 -10.23 -23.77 22.66
N GLN A 312 -10.54 -22.91 23.62
CA GLN A 312 -11.72 -22.02 23.62
C GLN A 312 -11.29 -20.63 24.07
N THR A 313 -10.80 -19.83 23.13
CA THR A 313 -10.28 -18.49 23.45
C THR A 313 -11.40 -17.45 23.48
N ALA A 314 -12.34 -17.51 22.53
CA ALA A 314 -13.46 -16.57 22.39
C ALA A 314 -13.01 -15.11 22.35
N LEU A 315 -12.19 -14.75 21.37
CA LEU A 315 -11.74 -13.36 21.16
C LEU A 315 -12.91 -12.45 20.83
N GLU A 316 -12.94 -11.26 21.45
CA GLU A 316 -14.03 -10.30 21.28
C GLU A 316 -13.56 -8.89 20.95
N GLY A 317 -12.52 -8.41 21.60
CA GLY A 317 -12.04 -7.06 21.42
C GLY A 317 -10.66 -6.99 20.77
N VAL A 318 -10.46 -5.97 19.92
CA VAL A 318 -9.16 -5.66 19.32
C VAL A 318 -8.90 -4.16 19.40
N ALA A 319 -7.65 -3.79 19.72
CA ALA A 319 -7.17 -2.41 19.69
C ALA A 319 -5.77 -2.36 19.06
N VAL A 320 -5.53 -1.37 18.22
CA VAL A 320 -4.25 -1.17 17.53
C VAL A 320 -3.60 0.12 17.99
N LYS A 321 -2.35 0.03 18.45
CA LYS A 321 -1.59 1.21 18.87
C LYS A 321 -0.09 1.01 18.76
N ASP A 322 0.61 2.00 18.21
CA ASP A 322 2.08 2.09 18.18
C ASP A 322 2.77 0.82 17.67
N GLY A 323 2.25 0.25 16.59
CA GLY A 323 2.80 -0.96 15.98
C GLY A 323 2.47 -2.25 16.74
N ARG A 324 1.49 -2.23 17.64
CA ARG A 324 1.01 -3.40 18.39
C ARG A 324 -0.50 -3.57 18.24
N VAL A 325 -0.91 -4.82 18.32
CA VAL A 325 -2.30 -5.25 18.42
C VAL A 325 -2.52 -5.86 19.80
N TYR A 326 -3.57 -5.44 20.45
CA TYR A 326 -4.04 -5.97 21.72
C TYR A 326 -5.37 -6.66 21.50
N LEU A 327 -5.53 -7.82 22.11
CA LEU A 327 -6.74 -8.62 21.99
C LEU A 327 -7.24 -8.95 23.39
N VAL A 328 -8.55 -8.89 23.56
CA VAL A 328 -9.23 -9.37 24.77
C VAL A 328 -10.23 -10.42 24.39
N ASN A 329 -10.40 -11.41 25.25
CA ASN A 329 -11.42 -12.42 25.06
C ASN A 329 -12.64 -12.17 25.94
N ASP A 330 -13.79 -12.62 25.46
CA ASP A 330 -15.01 -12.79 26.25
C ASP A 330 -15.21 -14.27 26.58
N PRO A 331 -14.98 -14.70 27.83
CA PRO A 331 -15.05 -16.10 28.22
C PRO A 331 -16.43 -16.71 27.98
N TRP A 332 -16.55 -17.58 27.00
CA TRP A 332 -17.80 -18.28 26.74
C TRP A 332 -18.15 -19.21 27.87
N LYS A 333 -19.10 -18.85 28.73
CA LYS A 333 -19.44 -19.52 30.00
C LYS A 333 -19.60 -21.03 29.90
N GLN A 334 -20.12 -21.54 28.78
CA GLN A 334 -20.35 -22.97 28.57
C GLN A 334 -19.06 -23.73 28.27
N HIS A 335 -18.12 -23.15 27.57
CA HIS A 335 -16.95 -23.85 27.01
C HIS A 335 -15.61 -23.39 27.55
N TYR A 336 -15.56 -22.24 28.22
CA TYR A 336 -14.30 -21.72 28.73
C TYR A 336 -13.61 -22.66 29.73
N PRO A 337 -14.35 -23.39 30.60
CA PRO A 337 -13.75 -24.42 31.44
C PRO A 337 -13.11 -25.60 30.69
N ASP A 338 -13.40 -25.80 29.40
CA ASP A 338 -12.77 -26.85 28.58
C ASP A 338 -11.26 -26.60 28.38
N ASN A 339 -10.79 -25.38 28.67
CA ASN A 339 -9.37 -25.02 28.65
C ASN A 339 -8.56 -25.57 29.84
N ILE A 340 -9.22 -26.08 30.89
CA ILE A 340 -8.54 -26.53 32.10
C ILE A 340 -7.71 -27.79 31.81
N GLN A 341 -6.38 -27.64 31.82
CA GLN A 341 -5.43 -28.73 31.72
C GLN A 341 -4.58 -28.83 33.00
N CYS A 342 -4.40 -27.71 33.70
CA CYS A 342 -3.57 -27.59 34.90
C CYS A 342 -4.36 -26.94 36.04
N ASP A 343 -4.18 -27.47 37.27
CA ASP A 343 -4.91 -27.00 38.47
C ASP A 343 -4.65 -25.54 38.78
N VAL A 344 -3.45 -25.00 38.45
CA VAL A 344 -3.06 -23.63 38.74
C VAL A 344 -3.96 -22.58 38.06
N ASN A 345 -4.47 -22.88 36.85
CA ASN A 345 -5.34 -22.00 36.09
C ASN A 345 -6.85 -22.39 36.20
N ALA A 346 -7.16 -23.54 36.83
CA ALA A 346 -8.53 -24.06 36.87
C ALA A 346 -9.54 -23.04 37.42
N ALA A 347 -9.20 -22.38 38.53
CA ALA A 347 -10.07 -21.37 39.15
C ALA A 347 -10.33 -20.15 38.24
N HIS A 348 -9.34 -19.73 37.45
CA HIS A 348 -9.47 -18.61 36.50
C HIS A 348 -10.45 -18.95 35.38
N PHE A 349 -10.30 -20.13 34.77
CA PHE A 349 -11.20 -20.60 33.74
C PHE A 349 -12.64 -20.79 34.26
N GLN A 350 -12.80 -21.38 35.47
CA GLN A 350 -14.11 -21.55 36.10
C GLN A 350 -14.78 -20.22 36.45
N ASN A 351 -14.02 -19.20 36.80
CA ASN A 351 -14.50 -17.87 37.14
C ASN A 351 -14.68 -16.95 35.93
N MET A 352 -14.56 -17.47 34.71
CA MET A 352 -14.67 -16.66 33.48
C MET A 352 -13.74 -15.46 33.51
N SER A 353 -12.50 -15.65 33.95
CA SER A 353 -11.51 -14.59 34.02
C SER A 353 -10.99 -14.27 32.61
N PRO A 354 -11.00 -13.02 32.17
CA PRO A 354 -10.54 -12.66 30.82
C PRO A 354 -9.02 -12.55 30.75
N LEU A 355 -8.52 -12.65 29.54
CA LEU A 355 -7.11 -12.55 29.19
C LEU A 355 -6.86 -11.39 28.23
N LEU A 356 -5.73 -10.73 28.43
CA LEU A 356 -5.17 -9.77 27.50
C LEU A 356 -4.01 -10.43 26.75
N PHE A 357 -4.10 -10.44 25.42
CA PHE A 357 -3.03 -10.89 24.52
C PHE A 357 -2.45 -9.68 23.77
N GLN A 358 -1.22 -9.80 23.33
CA GLN A 358 -0.58 -8.79 22.51
C GLN A 358 0.32 -9.42 21.45
N LEU A 359 0.39 -8.75 20.28
CA LEU A 359 1.31 -9.10 19.21
C LEU A 359 1.81 -7.83 18.52
N GLU A 360 2.96 -7.91 17.88
CA GLU A 360 3.46 -6.82 17.06
C GLU A 360 2.78 -6.84 15.69
N VAL A 361 2.54 -5.65 15.13
CA VAL A 361 2.07 -5.49 13.75
C VAL A 361 3.15 -6.05 12.83
N ASP A 362 2.81 -7.09 12.07
CA ASP A 362 3.74 -7.68 11.13
C ASP A 362 3.89 -6.77 9.90
N PRO A 363 5.10 -6.36 9.52
CA PRO A 363 5.30 -5.60 8.28
C PRO A 363 4.71 -6.26 7.04
N ARG A 364 4.58 -7.59 7.03
CA ARG A 364 3.91 -8.35 5.94
C ARG A 364 2.43 -8.03 5.79
N TRP A 365 1.78 -7.46 6.80
CA TRP A 365 0.40 -7.01 6.69
C TRP A 365 0.25 -5.85 5.71
N PHE A 366 1.30 -5.05 5.54
CA PHE A 366 1.34 -3.92 4.60
C PHE A 366 1.82 -4.34 3.19
N THR A 367 2.32 -5.56 3.04
CA THR A 367 2.73 -6.14 1.76
C THR A 367 1.60 -6.89 1.06
N LEU A 368 0.40 -6.43 1.21
CA LEU A 368 -0.83 -7.19 0.96
C LEU A 368 -1.17 -7.41 -0.50
N ALA A 369 -0.49 -6.79 -1.43
CA ALA A 369 -0.47 -7.30 -2.77
C ALA A 369 0.51 -8.47 -2.84
N ARG A 370 0.04 -9.70 -2.60
CA ARG A 370 0.61 -10.82 -3.33
C ARG A 370 0.02 -10.75 -4.73
N PRO A 371 0.72 -10.13 -5.69
CA PRO A 371 0.26 -10.15 -7.05
C PRO A 371 0.20 -11.61 -7.45
N LYS A 372 -0.80 -11.98 -8.22
CA LYS A 372 -0.62 -13.12 -9.12
C LYS A 372 0.71 -12.88 -9.80
N LEU A 373 1.69 -13.74 -9.58
CA LEU A 373 2.91 -13.77 -10.38
C LEU A 373 2.45 -13.82 -11.83
N GLN A 374 2.48 -12.67 -12.49
CA GLN A 374 2.21 -12.63 -13.92
C GLN A 374 3.50 -13.08 -14.57
N THR A 375 3.42 -14.17 -15.30
CA THR A 375 4.54 -14.66 -16.12
C THR A 375 4.76 -13.76 -17.35
N ALA A 376 3.75 -12.96 -17.71
CA ALA A 376 3.86 -11.96 -18.77
C ALA A 376 4.26 -10.60 -18.16
N VAL A 377 5.36 -10.05 -18.61
CA VAL A 377 5.79 -8.68 -18.26
C VAL A 377 5.01 -7.73 -19.17
N PRO A 378 4.32 -6.70 -18.65
CA PRO A 378 3.72 -5.67 -19.50
C PRO A 378 4.77 -4.93 -20.33
N GLY A 379 4.34 -4.13 -21.30
CA GLY A 379 5.24 -3.21 -22.03
C GLY A 379 6.05 -2.36 -21.06
N ILE A 380 7.33 -2.20 -21.32
CA ILE A 380 8.28 -1.46 -20.47
C ILE A 380 8.71 -0.21 -21.24
N SER A 381 8.12 0.93 -20.92
CA SER A 381 8.45 2.22 -21.53
C SER A 381 9.67 2.89 -20.89
N ALA A 382 9.98 2.54 -19.63
CA ALA A 382 11.24 2.92 -18.98
C ALA A 382 11.51 2.00 -17.80
N MET A 383 12.77 1.92 -17.36
CA MET A 383 13.10 1.19 -16.14
C MET A 383 14.25 1.81 -15.35
N ALA A 384 14.22 1.64 -14.02
CA ALA A 384 15.29 2.03 -13.13
C ALA A 384 15.61 0.91 -12.13
N GLN A 385 16.89 0.65 -11.89
CA GLN A 385 17.31 -0.38 -10.94
C GLN A 385 16.96 0.06 -9.50
N ILE A 386 16.30 -0.84 -8.74
CA ILE A 386 16.02 -0.67 -7.30
C ILE A 386 17.20 -1.16 -6.48
N ASP A 387 17.64 -2.38 -6.79
CA ASP A 387 18.79 -3.07 -6.15
C ASP A 387 19.34 -4.18 -7.06
N ALA A 388 20.07 -5.12 -6.47
CA ALA A 388 20.83 -6.13 -7.22
C ALA A 388 20.01 -6.97 -8.21
N ASP A 389 18.71 -7.19 -7.93
CA ASP A 389 17.84 -8.11 -8.65
C ASP A 389 16.43 -7.57 -8.91
N ARG A 390 16.16 -6.29 -8.56
CA ARG A 390 14.86 -5.65 -8.77
C ARG A 390 14.96 -4.38 -9.60
N TYR A 391 13.93 -4.15 -10.42
CA TYR A 391 13.79 -2.99 -11.27
C TYR A 391 12.41 -2.37 -11.11
N LEU A 392 12.34 -1.05 -10.98
CA LEU A 392 11.12 -0.29 -11.19
C LEU A 392 10.84 -0.25 -12.69
N LEU A 393 9.64 -0.61 -13.09
CA LEU A 393 9.15 -0.52 -14.46
C LEU A 393 8.12 0.59 -14.56
N VAL A 394 8.17 1.31 -15.66
CA VAL A 394 7.24 2.37 -16.02
C VAL A 394 6.44 1.95 -17.26
N GLN A 395 5.15 2.31 -17.29
CA GLN A 395 4.23 1.98 -18.38
C GLN A 395 3.53 3.22 -18.91
N ASP A 396 3.38 3.33 -20.20
CA ASP A 396 2.84 4.49 -20.96
C ASP A 396 1.33 4.69 -20.87
N LYS A 397 0.66 4.14 -19.86
CA LYS A 397 -0.80 4.23 -19.73
C LYS A 397 -1.32 5.66 -19.83
N LYS A 398 -2.21 5.91 -20.76
CA LYS A 398 -2.86 7.21 -20.94
C LYS A 398 -3.86 7.48 -19.80
N ILE A 399 -4.23 8.75 -19.62
CA ILE A 399 -5.06 9.18 -18.48
C ILE A 399 -6.44 8.49 -18.43
N ASP A 400 -7.01 8.17 -19.56
CA ASP A 400 -8.30 7.50 -19.73
C ASP A 400 -8.21 5.96 -19.68
N GLN A 401 -7.00 5.42 -19.66
CA GLN A 401 -6.78 3.97 -19.60
C GLN A 401 -6.68 3.48 -18.16
N SER A 402 -7.37 2.37 -17.90
CA SER A 402 -7.21 1.62 -16.65
C SER A 402 -5.94 0.77 -16.70
N GLY A 403 -5.40 0.45 -15.53
CA GLY A 403 -4.23 -0.42 -15.37
C GLY A 403 -3.08 0.22 -14.63
N ASP A 404 -2.03 -0.56 -14.47
CA ASP A 404 -0.86 -0.16 -13.73
C ASP A 404 -0.03 0.85 -14.53
N ARG A 405 0.51 1.84 -13.85
CA ARG A 405 1.48 2.79 -14.39
C ARG A 405 2.89 2.47 -13.96
N LEU A 406 3.02 1.75 -12.86
CA LEU A 406 4.28 1.29 -12.31
C LEU A 406 4.21 -0.19 -11.95
N GLY A 407 5.35 -0.85 -12.02
CA GLY A 407 5.54 -2.21 -11.54
C GLY A 407 6.94 -2.44 -11.01
N VAL A 408 7.12 -3.54 -10.32
CA VAL A 408 8.44 -4.04 -9.92
C VAL A 408 8.68 -5.36 -10.65
N LEU A 409 9.79 -5.43 -11.35
CA LEU A 409 10.32 -6.67 -11.86
C LEU A 409 11.32 -7.22 -10.85
N GLN A 410 11.12 -8.46 -10.44
CA GLN A 410 11.99 -9.20 -9.54
C GLN A 410 12.61 -10.37 -10.29
N LEU A 411 13.92 -10.52 -10.22
CA LEU A 411 14.61 -11.70 -10.75
C LEU A 411 14.71 -12.79 -9.68
N SER A 412 14.45 -14.03 -10.07
CA SER A 412 14.76 -15.19 -9.25
C SER A 412 16.27 -15.43 -9.20
N ALA A 413 16.73 -16.29 -8.30
CA ALA A 413 18.14 -16.72 -8.24
C ALA A 413 18.65 -17.35 -9.56
N THR A 414 17.75 -17.80 -10.44
CA THR A 414 18.06 -18.31 -11.78
C THR A 414 17.91 -17.26 -12.89
N GLY A 415 17.71 -15.98 -12.52
CA GLY A 415 17.58 -14.88 -13.47
C GLY A 415 16.23 -14.83 -14.19
N GLN A 416 15.21 -15.58 -13.74
CA GLN A 416 13.88 -15.54 -14.34
C GLN A 416 13.10 -14.35 -13.79
N PRO A 417 12.52 -13.50 -14.66
CA PRO A 417 11.75 -12.33 -14.24
C PRO A 417 10.36 -12.72 -13.75
N SER A 418 9.90 -12.01 -12.73
CA SER A 418 8.51 -11.95 -12.31
C SER A 418 8.09 -10.49 -12.17
N TYR A 419 6.84 -10.19 -12.48
CA TYR A 419 6.29 -8.85 -12.45
C TYR A 419 5.31 -8.69 -11.30
N GLN A 420 5.38 -7.52 -10.66
CA GLN A 420 4.46 -7.08 -9.62
C GLN A 420 3.98 -5.68 -9.92
N SER A 421 2.65 -5.47 -9.98
CA SER A 421 2.09 -4.14 -10.11
C SER A 421 2.33 -3.30 -8.85
N VAL A 422 2.50 -1.98 -9.04
CA VAL A 422 2.70 -1.02 -7.97
C VAL A 422 1.54 -0.04 -7.95
N PHE A 423 0.84 0.01 -6.83
CA PHE A 423 -0.20 1.01 -6.63
C PHE A 423 0.42 2.37 -6.29
N VAL A 424 0.01 3.43 -6.99
CA VAL A 424 0.55 4.78 -6.78
C VAL A 424 -0.47 5.67 -6.08
N THR A 425 -0.03 6.34 -5.02
CA THR A 425 -0.83 7.30 -4.24
C THR A 425 -0.25 8.70 -4.34
N GLY A 426 -1.03 9.70 -3.95
CA GLY A 426 -0.56 11.08 -3.86
C GLY A 426 -0.41 11.79 -5.21
N TRP A 427 -1.06 11.32 -6.27
CA TRP A 427 -1.08 12.05 -7.53
C TRP A 427 -1.60 13.49 -7.33
N PRO A 428 -0.92 14.52 -7.87
CA PRO A 428 -1.37 15.90 -7.78
C PRO A 428 -2.81 16.06 -8.30
N ASN A 429 -3.65 16.76 -7.54
CA ASN A 429 -5.07 16.96 -7.85
C ASN A 429 -5.87 15.65 -8.07
N ASN A 430 -5.40 14.51 -7.54
CA ASN A 430 -5.94 13.16 -7.80
C ASN A 430 -5.93 12.77 -9.29
N GLN A 431 -5.08 13.39 -10.08
CA GLN A 431 -4.95 13.13 -11.51
C GLN A 431 -3.72 12.22 -11.73
N PRO A 432 -3.90 10.95 -12.07
CA PRO A 432 -2.80 10.04 -12.37
C PRO A 432 -1.91 10.57 -13.50
N ALA A 433 -0.70 10.06 -13.58
CA ALA A 433 0.16 10.33 -14.72
C ALA A 433 -0.45 9.75 -16.00
N SER A 434 -0.14 10.42 -17.11
CA SER A 434 -0.48 9.98 -18.47
C SER A 434 0.80 9.91 -19.29
N ASP A 435 1.00 8.81 -19.99
CA ASP A 435 2.12 8.70 -20.94
C ASP A 435 3.49 8.77 -20.22
N LEU A 436 3.70 7.93 -19.21
CA LEU A 436 4.99 7.85 -18.53
C LEU A 436 6.01 7.12 -19.41
N GLU A 437 7.14 7.80 -19.71
CA GLU A 437 8.13 7.32 -20.66
C GLU A 437 9.58 7.38 -20.13
N SER A 438 9.78 7.79 -18.89
CA SER A 438 11.15 7.91 -18.38
C SER A 438 11.25 7.64 -16.88
N ALA A 439 12.40 7.13 -16.42
CA ALA A 439 12.65 6.85 -15.01
C ALA A 439 14.12 6.91 -14.64
N CYS A 440 14.46 7.41 -13.45
CA CYS A 440 15.77 7.22 -12.85
C CYS A 440 15.70 7.04 -11.33
N ALA A 441 16.61 6.23 -10.76
CA ALA A 441 16.81 6.18 -9.32
C ALA A 441 17.61 7.41 -8.85
N LEU A 442 17.24 7.98 -7.70
CA LEU A 442 18.00 9.08 -7.09
C LEU A 442 19.22 8.52 -6.34
N PRO A 443 20.46 8.85 -6.79
CA PRO A 443 21.67 8.35 -6.16
C PRO A 443 21.74 8.72 -4.65
N GLY A 444 22.04 7.75 -3.80
CA GLY A 444 22.11 7.95 -2.35
C GLY A 444 20.75 8.03 -1.63
N ARG A 445 19.65 7.81 -2.34
CA ARG A 445 18.28 7.83 -1.81
C ARG A 445 17.57 6.50 -2.11
N PRO A 446 17.73 5.48 -1.27
CA PRO A 446 17.10 4.18 -1.49
C PRO A 446 15.60 4.29 -1.68
N ASN A 447 15.08 3.58 -2.67
CA ASN A 447 13.66 3.54 -3.02
C ASN A 447 13.03 4.89 -3.44
N GLU A 448 13.84 5.92 -3.76
CA GLU A 448 13.36 7.18 -4.33
C GLU A 448 13.75 7.28 -5.80
N PHE A 449 12.78 7.70 -6.62
CA PHE A 449 12.91 7.76 -8.06
C PHE A 449 12.30 9.05 -8.60
N LEU A 450 12.79 9.49 -9.77
CA LEU A 450 12.06 10.40 -10.63
C LEU A 450 11.46 9.59 -11.78
N ILE A 451 10.20 9.86 -12.10
CA ILE A 451 9.48 9.30 -13.25
C ILE A 451 8.86 10.43 -14.04
N GLY A 452 8.93 10.40 -15.36
CA GLY A 452 8.50 11.49 -16.23
C GLY A 452 7.45 11.08 -17.24
N GLU A 453 6.49 11.97 -17.46
CA GLU A 453 5.59 11.94 -18.61
C GLU A 453 6.37 12.29 -19.89
N SER A 454 5.85 11.94 -21.06
CA SER A 454 6.50 12.26 -22.34
C SER A 454 6.56 13.75 -22.65
N GLY A 455 5.63 14.55 -22.14
CA GLY A 455 5.46 15.96 -22.52
C GLY A 455 4.74 16.14 -23.86
N SER A 456 4.18 15.06 -24.44
CA SER A 456 3.35 15.10 -25.65
C SER A 456 2.06 15.91 -25.45
N TRP A 457 1.24 16.06 -26.51
CA TRP A 457 -0.05 16.76 -26.45
C TRP A 457 0.09 18.23 -26.06
N HIS A 458 1.02 18.95 -26.69
CA HIS A 458 1.34 20.36 -26.41
C HIS A 458 1.75 20.63 -24.95
N GLY A 459 2.35 19.64 -24.30
CA GLY A 459 2.78 19.71 -22.91
C GLY A 459 1.68 19.55 -21.87
N GLU A 460 0.48 19.13 -22.28
CA GLU A 460 -0.61 18.89 -21.32
C GLU A 460 -0.22 17.88 -20.26
N PHE A 461 0.55 16.85 -20.63
CA PHE A 461 1.09 15.82 -19.73
C PHE A 461 2.61 15.94 -19.64
N GLY A 462 3.09 17.07 -19.17
CA GLY A 462 4.51 17.40 -19.05
C GLY A 462 4.99 17.49 -17.61
N ARG A 463 4.80 16.45 -16.82
CA ARG A 463 5.15 16.42 -15.39
C ARG A 463 6.26 15.41 -15.12
N LEU A 464 7.16 15.77 -14.22
CA LEU A 464 8.16 14.89 -13.61
C LEU A 464 7.77 14.68 -12.15
N PHE A 465 7.66 13.44 -11.72
CA PHE A 465 7.25 13.11 -10.38
C PHE A 465 8.41 12.55 -9.56
N HIS A 466 8.61 13.08 -8.37
CA HIS A 466 9.45 12.46 -7.35
C HIS A 466 8.59 11.48 -6.56
N ILE A 467 8.96 10.22 -6.58
CA ILE A 467 8.23 9.15 -5.90
C ILE A 467 9.11 8.42 -4.89
N ARG A 468 8.49 7.83 -3.88
CA ARG A 468 9.12 6.85 -3.00
C ARG A 468 8.39 5.53 -3.12
N LEU A 469 9.17 4.48 -3.40
CA LEU A 469 8.66 3.11 -3.51
C LEU A 469 8.67 2.43 -2.15
N TYR A 470 7.59 1.75 -1.86
CA TYR A 470 7.42 0.83 -0.74
C TYR A 470 7.10 -0.56 -1.28
N GLN A 471 6.98 -1.55 -0.41
CA GLN A 471 6.58 -2.87 -0.87
C GLN A 471 5.16 -2.84 -1.45
N GLY A 472 5.05 -2.96 -2.79
CA GLY A 472 3.78 -2.97 -3.53
C GLY A 472 3.11 -1.60 -3.72
N TYR A 473 3.67 -0.50 -3.17
CA TYR A 473 3.12 0.84 -3.27
C TYR A 473 4.20 1.86 -3.62
N ALA A 474 3.78 2.95 -4.28
CA ALA A 474 4.60 4.14 -4.45
C ALA A 474 3.81 5.39 -4.03
N ASN A 475 4.46 6.34 -3.41
CA ASN A 475 3.87 7.63 -3.07
C ASN A 475 4.54 8.74 -3.84
N VAL A 476 3.75 9.61 -4.48
CA VAL A 476 4.23 10.84 -5.11
C VAL A 476 4.55 11.85 -4.02
N LEU A 477 5.81 12.24 -3.90
CA LEU A 477 6.31 13.21 -2.92
C LEU A 477 6.22 14.65 -3.43
N ALA A 478 6.49 14.84 -4.74
CA ALA A 478 6.44 16.13 -5.42
C ALA A 478 6.24 15.93 -6.92
N SER A 479 5.82 16.99 -7.62
CA SER A 479 5.81 17.04 -9.08
C SER A 479 6.42 18.35 -9.59
N PHE A 480 7.09 18.28 -10.74
CA PHE A 480 7.79 19.39 -11.36
C PHE A 480 7.41 19.46 -12.84
N PRO A 481 7.41 20.64 -13.47
CA PRO A 481 7.21 20.74 -14.90
C PRO A 481 8.46 20.25 -15.66
N LEU A 482 8.21 19.56 -16.79
CA LEU A 482 9.24 19.29 -17.79
C LEU A 482 9.58 20.57 -18.59
N PRO A 483 10.80 20.68 -19.17
CA PRO A 483 11.23 21.84 -19.98
C PRO A 483 10.65 21.78 -21.39
N ILE A 484 9.34 21.87 -21.52
CA ILE A 484 8.63 21.77 -22.79
C ILE A 484 8.82 23.05 -23.63
N GLU A 485 9.19 22.88 -24.90
CA GLU A 485 9.17 23.99 -25.85
C GLU A 485 7.72 24.28 -26.27
N GLN A 486 7.31 25.53 -26.09
CA GLN A 486 6.04 26.00 -26.66
C GLN A 486 6.23 26.23 -28.16
N ASP A 487 6.00 25.19 -28.97
CA ASP A 487 5.94 25.37 -30.41
C ASP A 487 4.56 25.87 -30.81
N ASN A 488 4.52 27.00 -31.55
CA ASN A 488 3.28 27.60 -32.05
C ASN A 488 2.66 26.83 -33.24
N ASN A 489 3.24 25.74 -33.68
CA ASN A 489 2.72 24.92 -34.77
C ASN A 489 1.75 23.88 -34.25
N ALA A 490 0.46 24.14 -34.44
CA ALA A 490 -0.67 23.40 -33.93
C ALA A 490 -0.78 21.90 -34.35
N ASP A 491 0.04 21.40 -35.25
CA ASP A 491 -0.08 20.08 -35.80
C ASP A 491 0.97 19.07 -35.29
N GLN A 492 1.82 19.46 -34.36
CA GLN A 492 2.81 18.55 -33.78
C GLN A 492 2.77 18.64 -32.26
N ALA A 493 2.27 17.62 -31.70
CA ALA A 493 2.14 17.43 -30.28
C ALA A 493 3.50 17.47 -29.56
N GLY A 494 3.82 18.53 -28.86
CA GLY A 494 4.85 18.72 -27.86
C GLY A 494 6.16 17.92 -27.98
N ASP A 495 7.03 18.07 -27.01
CA ASP A 495 8.24 17.27 -26.88
C ASP A 495 7.88 15.82 -26.49
N ASN A 496 8.75 14.87 -26.83
CA ASN A 496 8.62 13.49 -26.38
C ASN A 496 9.90 13.08 -25.63
N PHE A 497 9.88 13.24 -24.32
CA PHE A 497 10.98 12.84 -23.46
C PHE A 497 10.83 11.36 -23.09
N GLU A 498 11.74 10.54 -23.61
CA GLU A 498 11.71 9.09 -23.40
C GLU A 498 12.86 8.57 -22.53
N GLY A 499 13.90 9.35 -22.28
CA GLY A 499 15.02 8.96 -21.42
C GLY A 499 15.27 9.91 -20.26
N LEU A 500 15.63 9.38 -19.10
CA LEU A 500 15.96 10.18 -17.92
C LEU A 500 17.11 9.56 -17.12
N VAL A 501 18.12 10.38 -16.81
CA VAL A 501 19.24 10.01 -15.96
C VAL A 501 19.38 10.99 -14.81
N CYS A 502 19.61 10.45 -13.60
CA CYS A 502 19.89 11.20 -12.38
C CYS A 502 21.34 10.97 -11.93
N VAL A 503 22.13 12.03 -11.81
CA VAL A 503 23.53 11.98 -11.40
C VAL A 503 23.75 12.79 -10.13
N SER A 504 24.40 12.23 -9.13
CA SER A 504 24.72 12.95 -7.91
C SER A 504 25.76 14.05 -8.19
N LYS A 505 25.48 15.27 -7.76
CA LYS A 505 26.36 16.42 -7.87
C LYS A 505 26.93 16.85 -6.49
N ALA A 506 26.06 16.83 -5.50
CA ALA A 506 26.36 17.08 -4.09
C ALA A 506 25.23 16.46 -3.24
N PRO A 507 25.32 16.44 -1.91
CA PRO A 507 24.21 16.00 -1.05
C PRO A 507 22.92 16.78 -1.39
N ASN A 508 21.84 16.04 -1.74
CA ASN A 508 20.55 16.55 -2.18
C ASN A 508 20.57 17.43 -3.46
N ARG A 509 21.65 17.37 -4.24
CA ARG A 509 21.76 18.06 -5.53
C ARG A 509 22.10 17.08 -6.63
N TYR A 510 21.36 17.13 -7.72
CA TYR A 510 21.47 16.19 -8.83
C TYR A 510 21.56 16.94 -10.15
N LEU A 511 22.37 16.42 -11.06
CA LEU A 511 22.28 16.71 -12.49
C LEU A 511 21.23 15.76 -13.08
N LEU A 512 20.24 16.31 -13.77
CA LEU A 512 19.26 15.57 -14.54
C LEU A 512 19.58 15.70 -16.03
N LEU A 513 19.46 14.59 -16.76
CA LEU A 513 19.56 14.54 -18.21
C LEU A 513 18.27 13.95 -18.75
N LEU A 514 17.59 14.68 -19.63
CA LEU A 514 16.41 14.23 -20.36
C LEU A 514 16.77 13.98 -21.82
N GLY A 515 16.28 12.87 -22.38
CA GLY A 515 16.41 12.54 -23.80
C GLY A 515 15.09 12.73 -24.53
N GLU A 516 15.08 13.61 -25.53
CA GLU A 516 13.98 13.77 -26.47
C GLU A 516 14.20 12.85 -27.66
N ARG A 517 13.17 12.08 -28.02
CA ARG A 517 13.32 10.96 -28.98
C ARG A 517 13.72 11.34 -30.41
N GLY A 518 13.37 12.54 -30.89
CA GLY A 518 13.49 12.87 -32.30
C GLY A 518 12.50 12.10 -33.19
N GLY A 519 12.83 11.94 -34.44
CA GLY A 519 12.01 11.27 -35.45
C GLY A 519 11.26 12.22 -36.38
N LYS A 520 10.66 11.69 -37.44
CA LYS A 520 9.98 12.48 -38.51
C LYS A 520 10.85 13.61 -39.10
N GLY A 521 12.16 13.38 -39.17
CA GLY A 521 13.11 14.35 -39.72
C GLY A 521 13.67 15.37 -38.71
N LYS A 522 13.27 15.32 -37.44
CA LYS A 522 13.86 16.07 -36.33
C LYS A 522 14.86 15.15 -35.60
N ALA A 523 16.10 15.65 -35.37
CA ALA A 523 17.06 14.91 -34.55
C ALA A 523 16.59 14.84 -33.11
N GLY A 524 16.99 13.77 -32.40
CA GLY A 524 16.86 13.72 -30.96
C GLY A 524 17.64 14.80 -30.27
N SER A 525 17.36 15.05 -28.99
CA SER A 525 18.10 16.04 -28.22
C SER A 525 18.30 15.62 -26.77
N LEU A 526 19.37 16.13 -26.15
CA LEU A 526 19.58 16.09 -24.70
C LEU A 526 19.28 17.45 -24.11
N VAL A 527 18.51 17.45 -23.03
CA VAL A 527 18.26 18.60 -22.16
C VAL A 527 18.81 18.27 -20.78
N TRP A 528 19.43 19.26 -20.11
CA TRP A 528 19.91 19.01 -18.75
C TRP A 528 19.48 20.10 -17.78
N GLY A 529 19.47 19.78 -16.51
CA GLY A 529 19.10 20.70 -15.44
C GLY A 529 19.68 20.29 -14.10
N GLU A 530 19.63 21.21 -13.14
CA GLU A 530 20.02 20.96 -11.76
C GLU A 530 18.77 20.82 -10.87
N PHE A 531 18.66 19.70 -10.20
CA PHE A 531 17.63 19.44 -9.21
C PHE A 531 18.16 19.64 -7.79
N ASP A 532 17.64 20.66 -7.11
CA ASP A 532 17.84 20.84 -5.67
C ASP A 532 16.67 20.22 -4.91
N LEU A 533 16.90 19.04 -4.36
CA LEU A 533 15.88 18.28 -3.64
C LEU A 533 15.45 19.00 -2.34
N ALA A 534 16.37 19.75 -1.69
CA ALA A 534 16.05 20.46 -0.46
C ALA A 534 15.19 21.69 -0.72
N ALA A 535 15.44 22.38 -1.83
CA ALA A 535 14.62 23.50 -2.28
C ALA A 535 13.33 23.05 -2.98
N GLY A 536 13.24 21.77 -3.41
CA GLY A 536 12.12 21.27 -4.19
C GLY A 536 12.01 21.97 -5.55
N ALA A 537 13.13 22.20 -6.25
CA ALA A 537 13.17 22.95 -7.49
C ALA A 537 14.12 22.31 -8.51
N ILE A 538 13.72 22.38 -9.78
CA ILE A 538 14.57 22.00 -10.93
C ILE A 538 14.85 23.24 -11.76
N HIS A 539 16.13 23.48 -12.06
CA HIS A 539 16.59 24.56 -12.93
C HIS A 539 17.09 23.97 -14.24
N TRP A 540 16.22 23.96 -15.25
CA TRP A 540 16.55 23.47 -16.58
C TRP A 540 17.40 24.49 -17.34
N GLN A 541 18.36 24.00 -18.13
CA GLN A 541 19.10 24.82 -19.06
C GLN A 541 18.30 24.99 -20.36
N PRO A 542 18.35 26.18 -20.98
CA PRO A 542 17.53 26.44 -22.16
C PRO A 542 18.05 25.75 -23.43
N ASP A 543 19.37 25.46 -23.47
CA ASP A 543 20.00 24.88 -24.66
C ASP A 543 19.73 23.40 -24.80
N ARG A 544 19.34 23.00 -26.02
CA ARG A 544 19.17 21.59 -26.42
C ARG A 544 20.37 21.13 -27.21
N ILE A 545 20.91 19.97 -26.85
CA ILE A 545 22.07 19.37 -27.49
C ILE A 545 21.56 18.31 -28.47
N ALA A 546 21.66 18.58 -29.78
CA ALA A 546 21.20 17.67 -30.80
C ALA A 546 21.98 16.35 -30.77
N VAL A 547 21.26 15.24 -30.83
CA VAL A 547 21.78 13.87 -30.86
C VAL A 547 21.25 13.19 -32.10
N GLN A 548 22.13 12.54 -32.82
CA GLN A 548 21.78 11.69 -33.94
C GLN A 548 22.32 10.28 -33.68
N ALA A 549 21.43 9.29 -33.65
CA ALA A 549 21.84 7.90 -33.51
C ALA A 549 22.67 7.45 -34.71
N PRO A 550 23.66 6.56 -34.51
CA PRO A 550 24.38 5.97 -35.61
C PRO A 550 23.42 5.21 -36.55
N GLN A 551 23.56 5.47 -37.87
CA GLN A 551 22.69 4.86 -38.87
C GLN A 551 23.23 3.52 -39.26
N PRO A 552 22.41 2.45 -39.37
CA PRO A 552 22.76 1.29 -40.15
C PRO A 552 22.94 1.67 -41.62
N GLU A 553 23.55 0.83 -42.44
CA GLU A 553 23.93 1.12 -43.83
C GLU A 553 22.84 1.78 -44.71
N LYS A 554 21.58 1.72 -44.29
CA LYS A 554 20.46 2.43 -44.90
C LYS A 554 19.72 3.23 -43.85
N ALA A 555 19.78 4.56 -43.94
CA ALA A 555 18.99 5.48 -43.14
C ALA A 555 17.49 5.26 -43.39
N GLU A 556 16.73 5.12 -42.32
CA GLU A 556 15.28 4.90 -42.39
C GLU A 556 14.55 6.06 -41.74
N PRO A 557 13.54 6.64 -42.39
CA PRO A 557 12.89 7.88 -41.93
C PRO A 557 12.04 7.76 -40.65
N GLN A 558 11.91 6.57 -40.08
CA GLN A 558 11.09 6.28 -38.89
C GLN A 558 11.91 5.94 -37.64
N GLN A 559 13.22 6.21 -37.68
CA GLN A 559 14.08 5.96 -36.54
C GLN A 559 13.92 7.08 -35.51
N ARG A 560 13.73 6.68 -34.24
CA ARG A 560 13.85 7.53 -33.06
C ARG A 560 15.31 7.49 -32.60
N ASP A 561 15.92 8.66 -32.34
CA ASP A 561 17.34 8.69 -31.97
C ASP A 561 17.57 8.30 -30.51
N ILE A 562 16.63 8.62 -29.60
CA ILE A 562 16.66 8.27 -28.19
C ILE A 562 15.31 7.67 -27.82
N ALA A 563 15.32 6.48 -27.23
CA ALA A 563 14.15 5.83 -26.64
C ALA A 563 14.34 5.53 -25.15
N ASP A 564 15.57 5.52 -24.63
CA ASP A 564 15.90 5.61 -23.20
C ASP A 564 17.39 5.97 -23.02
N LEU A 565 17.74 6.36 -21.81
CA LEU A 565 19.08 6.76 -21.40
C LEU A 565 19.55 5.98 -20.17
N TYR A 566 20.82 5.59 -20.18
CA TYR A 566 21.47 4.97 -19.03
C TYR A 566 22.89 5.49 -18.85
N LEU A 567 23.31 5.78 -17.63
CA LEU A 567 24.66 6.22 -17.31
C LEU A 567 25.45 5.12 -16.60
N GLU A 568 26.51 4.67 -17.26
CA GLU A 568 27.52 3.77 -16.66
C GLU A 568 28.78 4.56 -16.35
N SER A 569 29.08 4.75 -15.07
CA SER A 569 30.20 5.57 -14.61
C SER A 569 30.06 7.02 -15.13
N ASN A 570 30.70 7.36 -16.24
CA ASN A 570 30.60 8.67 -16.89
C ASN A 570 30.18 8.58 -18.37
N VAL A 571 29.87 7.39 -18.86
CA VAL A 571 29.45 7.16 -20.23
C VAL A 571 27.92 7.11 -20.30
N LEU A 572 27.33 8.00 -21.07
CA LEU A 572 25.90 8.05 -21.35
C LEU A 572 25.59 7.11 -22.54
N TRP A 573 24.77 6.11 -22.28
CA TRP A 573 24.24 5.19 -23.28
C TRP A 573 22.81 5.59 -23.65
N ALA A 574 22.41 5.34 -24.91
CA ALA A 574 21.04 5.43 -25.37
C ALA A 574 20.62 4.20 -26.16
N SER A 575 19.34 3.94 -26.16
CA SER A 575 18.67 3.11 -27.16
C SER A 575 18.10 4.00 -28.27
N ALA A 576 18.20 3.54 -29.50
CA ALA A 576 17.51 4.09 -30.67
C ALA A 576 16.57 3.01 -31.20
N VAL A 577 15.36 3.40 -31.59
CA VAL A 577 14.31 2.47 -32.00
C VAL A 577 13.81 2.82 -33.39
N ARG A 578 13.64 1.77 -34.21
CA ARG A 578 12.89 1.83 -35.44
C ARG A 578 11.57 1.11 -35.27
N GLU A 579 10.49 1.83 -35.46
CA GLU A 579 9.14 1.34 -35.40
C GLU A 579 8.40 1.65 -36.70
N VAL A 580 7.89 0.60 -37.36
CA VAL A 580 7.11 0.72 -38.61
C VAL A 580 5.61 0.79 -38.33
N GLY A 581 5.19 0.36 -37.14
CA GLY A 581 3.83 0.36 -36.63
C GLY A 581 3.68 -0.67 -35.50
N ASN A 582 2.56 -0.67 -34.79
CA ASN A 582 2.32 -1.44 -33.58
C ASN A 582 2.46 -2.99 -33.72
N GLY A 583 2.51 -3.50 -34.93
CA GLY A 583 2.77 -4.91 -35.20
C GLY A 583 4.22 -5.21 -35.59
N GLY A 584 5.10 -4.22 -35.55
CA GLY A 584 6.49 -4.33 -36.02
C GLY A 584 6.61 -4.38 -37.56
N PRO A 585 7.75 -4.79 -38.11
CA PRO A 585 8.93 -5.25 -37.37
C PRO A 585 9.65 -4.13 -36.63
N PHE A 586 10.11 -4.47 -35.42
CA PHE A 586 10.93 -3.53 -34.60
C PHE A 586 12.41 -3.82 -34.81
N SER A 587 13.23 -2.79 -34.58
CA SER A 587 14.68 -2.93 -34.49
C SER A 587 15.22 -1.85 -33.56
N SER A 588 16.16 -2.24 -32.70
CA SER A 588 16.74 -1.31 -31.72
C SER A 588 18.26 -1.33 -31.80
N PHE A 589 18.86 -0.19 -31.49
CA PHE A 589 20.31 -0.02 -31.45
C PHE A 589 20.70 0.57 -30.11
N ILE A 590 21.77 0.04 -29.49
CA ILE A 590 22.32 0.62 -28.26
C ILE A 590 23.70 1.17 -28.57
N TYR A 591 23.92 2.43 -28.18
CA TYR A 591 25.10 3.20 -28.54
C TYR A 591 25.50 4.17 -27.42
N GLN A 592 26.77 4.66 -27.47
CA GLN A 592 27.28 5.67 -26.55
C GLN A 592 27.03 7.07 -27.13
N VAL A 593 26.44 7.95 -26.33
CA VAL A 593 26.04 9.30 -26.74
C VAL A 593 27.07 10.35 -26.32
N ALA A 594 27.46 10.34 -25.05
CA ALA A 594 28.24 11.40 -24.45
C ALA A 594 29.08 10.89 -23.26
N LEU A 595 30.09 11.69 -22.89
CA LEU A 595 30.73 11.62 -21.58
C LEU A 595 30.15 12.69 -20.69
N ILE A 596 29.80 12.32 -19.45
CA ILE A 596 29.16 13.22 -18.48
C ILE A 596 30.14 13.58 -17.37
N ASP A 597 30.33 14.86 -17.16
CA ASP A 597 31.04 15.43 -16.02
C ASP A 597 30.07 16.31 -15.22
N PRO A 598 29.50 15.79 -14.11
CA PRO A 598 28.49 16.53 -13.35
C PRO A 598 29.04 17.80 -12.66
N GLN A 599 30.35 17.95 -12.57
CA GLN A 599 30.98 19.11 -11.94
C GLN A 599 31.35 20.23 -12.95
N ALA A 600 31.33 19.93 -14.24
CA ALA A 600 31.63 20.92 -15.27
C ALA A 600 30.46 21.90 -15.46
N ALA A 601 30.78 23.11 -15.90
CA ALA A 601 29.78 24.11 -16.26
C ALA A 601 28.93 23.65 -17.47
N SER A 602 29.52 22.87 -18.38
CA SER A 602 28.87 22.19 -19.48
C SER A 602 29.05 20.68 -19.26
N PRO A 603 28.10 19.98 -18.62
CA PRO A 603 28.32 18.64 -18.14
C PRO A 603 28.29 17.58 -19.25
N VAL A 604 27.79 17.88 -20.45
CA VAL A 604 27.58 16.92 -21.52
C VAL A 604 28.63 17.14 -22.63
N ASN A 605 29.44 16.10 -22.88
CA ASN A 605 30.45 16.11 -23.96
C ASN A 605 30.09 14.99 -24.95
N LEU A 606 29.51 15.35 -26.10
CA LEU A 606 29.12 14.40 -27.15
C LEU A 606 30.32 13.59 -27.66
N ILE A 607 30.08 12.30 -27.91
CA ILE A 607 31.03 11.40 -28.57
C ILE A 607 30.90 11.61 -30.07
N GLY A 608 31.96 12.18 -30.72
CA GLY A 608 31.91 12.62 -32.09
C GLY A 608 31.72 11.53 -33.17
N SER A 609 31.84 10.27 -32.84
CA SER A 609 31.61 9.14 -33.74
C SER A 609 31.02 7.97 -32.93
N SER A 610 29.71 8.01 -32.73
CA SER A 610 28.97 6.97 -32.03
C SER A 610 28.96 5.68 -32.85
N LYS A 611 29.17 4.55 -32.17
CA LYS A 611 29.12 3.21 -32.75
C LYS A 611 27.94 2.45 -32.19
N ILE A 612 27.31 1.60 -33.00
CA ILE A 612 26.33 0.61 -32.53
C ILE A 612 27.11 -0.50 -31.81
N TYR A 613 26.80 -0.67 -30.52
CA TYR A 613 27.37 -1.76 -29.70
C TYR A 613 26.51 -2.99 -29.74
N TRP A 614 25.16 -2.83 -29.67
CA TRP A 614 24.20 -3.91 -29.84
C TRP A 614 23.16 -3.50 -30.87
N GLN A 615 22.87 -4.41 -31.80
CA GLN A 615 21.71 -4.35 -32.66
C GLN A 615 20.76 -5.48 -32.24
N ILE A 616 19.50 -5.15 -32.03
CA ILE A 616 18.48 -6.04 -31.49
C ILE A 616 17.27 -5.97 -32.42
N ASP A 617 17.16 -6.96 -33.30
CA ASP A 617 16.07 -7.06 -34.25
C ASP A 617 14.87 -7.78 -33.63
N GLY A 618 13.68 -7.36 -33.97
CA GLY A 618 12.41 -7.91 -33.48
C GLY A 618 11.91 -7.33 -32.18
N PHE A 619 12.64 -6.40 -31.54
CA PHE A 619 12.27 -5.82 -30.24
C PHE A 619 12.39 -4.30 -30.24
N LYS A 620 11.47 -3.65 -29.51
CA LYS A 620 11.41 -2.21 -29.25
C LYS A 620 12.00 -1.93 -27.87
N VAL A 621 13.30 -1.60 -27.79
CA VAL A 621 14.01 -1.39 -26.53
C VAL A 621 13.78 0.04 -26.05
N GLU A 622 12.93 0.19 -25.02
CA GLU A 622 12.59 1.46 -24.41
C GLU A 622 12.96 1.55 -22.93
N GLY A 623 13.62 0.54 -22.37
CA GLY A 623 14.16 0.57 -21.02
C GLY A 623 15.62 0.16 -20.97
N LEU A 624 16.48 1.00 -20.37
CA LEU A 624 17.89 0.73 -20.10
C LEU A 624 18.17 0.84 -18.60
N ALA A 625 18.88 -0.11 -18.02
CA ALA A 625 19.29 -0.01 -16.63
C ALA A 625 20.62 -0.75 -16.37
N ALA A 626 21.13 -0.58 -15.15
CA ALA A 626 22.29 -1.33 -14.69
C ALA A 626 22.06 -2.84 -14.76
N PRO A 627 23.12 -3.65 -15.03
CA PRO A 627 23.00 -5.09 -15.06
C PRO A 627 22.65 -5.67 -13.69
N SER A 628 21.98 -6.83 -13.68
CA SER A 628 21.69 -7.54 -12.43
C SER A 628 22.98 -8.20 -11.89
N ALA A 629 23.19 -8.09 -10.59
CA ALA A 629 24.27 -8.81 -9.90
C ALA A 629 24.09 -10.33 -9.91
N LEU A 630 22.86 -10.83 -10.16
CA LEU A 630 22.57 -12.26 -10.31
C LEU A 630 23.05 -12.84 -11.65
N LEU A 631 23.40 -11.99 -12.62
CA LEU A 631 23.87 -12.40 -13.95
C LEU A 631 25.28 -11.82 -14.20
N PRO A 632 26.32 -12.38 -13.56
CA PRO A 632 27.69 -11.87 -13.67
C PRO A 632 28.17 -11.85 -15.12
N GLY A 633 28.83 -10.75 -15.52
CA GLY A 633 29.35 -10.56 -16.88
C GLY A 633 28.35 -9.91 -17.83
N SER A 634 27.10 -9.64 -17.41
CA SER A 634 26.20 -8.79 -18.18
C SER A 634 26.64 -7.32 -18.12
N SER A 635 26.46 -6.58 -19.22
CA SER A 635 26.83 -5.17 -19.35
C SER A 635 25.68 -4.22 -19.08
N LEU A 636 24.47 -4.61 -19.47
CA LEU A 636 23.24 -3.83 -19.36
C LEU A 636 22.06 -4.74 -19.07
N ALA A 637 21.00 -4.18 -18.51
CA ALA A 637 19.66 -4.73 -18.54
C ALA A 637 18.80 -3.91 -19.52
N ILE A 638 18.00 -4.58 -20.33
CA ILE A 638 17.05 -3.93 -21.24
C ILE A 638 15.61 -4.32 -20.92
N GLY A 639 14.69 -3.38 -21.13
CA GLY A 639 13.26 -3.57 -21.16
C GLY A 639 12.71 -3.28 -22.56
N THR A 640 11.66 -4.00 -22.97
CA THR A 640 11.04 -3.79 -24.28
C THR A 640 9.58 -3.40 -24.14
N GLU A 641 9.13 -2.51 -25.02
CA GLU A 641 7.72 -2.23 -25.23
C GLU A 641 7.32 -2.66 -26.64
N ASP A 642 7.00 -3.95 -26.78
CA ASP A 642 6.71 -4.57 -28.07
C ASP A 642 5.22 -4.44 -28.44
N GLU A 643 4.57 -3.36 -28.03
CA GLU A 643 3.18 -3.00 -28.31
C GLU A 643 2.21 -4.17 -28.02
N TRP A 644 1.60 -4.75 -29.06
CA TRP A 644 0.68 -5.88 -28.93
C TRP A 644 1.32 -7.19 -28.47
N LEU A 645 2.66 -7.26 -28.47
CA LEU A 645 3.43 -8.47 -28.12
C LEU A 645 3.88 -8.47 -26.64
N HIS A 646 3.48 -7.47 -25.87
CA HIS A 646 3.90 -7.24 -24.48
C HIS A 646 5.37 -6.84 -24.33
N GLY A 647 5.88 -6.82 -23.09
CA GLY A 647 7.25 -6.47 -22.78
C GLY A 647 8.11 -7.66 -22.39
N GLN A 648 9.41 -7.47 -22.50
CA GLN A 648 10.40 -8.44 -22.03
C GLN A 648 11.51 -7.70 -21.28
N TRP A 649 12.06 -8.36 -20.28
CA TRP A 649 13.31 -7.98 -19.66
C TRP A 649 14.42 -8.92 -20.08
N ARG A 650 15.60 -8.39 -20.41
CA ARG A 650 16.78 -9.20 -20.79
C ARG A 650 18.07 -8.57 -20.27
N ALA A 651 19.02 -9.42 -19.91
CA ALA A 651 20.41 -9.01 -19.71
C ALA A 651 21.15 -9.03 -21.06
N LEU A 652 21.93 -7.99 -21.31
CA LEU A 652 22.87 -7.96 -22.44
C LEU A 652 24.29 -8.25 -21.97
N PHE A 653 24.95 -9.13 -22.69
CA PHE A 653 26.36 -9.46 -22.49
C PHE A 653 27.22 -8.75 -23.52
N PRO A 654 28.51 -8.49 -23.22
CA PRO A 654 29.41 -7.86 -24.21
C PRO A 654 29.39 -8.61 -25.53
N PRO A 655 29.40 -7.91 -26.69
CA PRO A 655 29.49 -8.55 -27.98
C PRO A 655 30.78 -9.38 -28.08
N VAL A 656 30.68 -10.54 -28.69
CA VAL A 656 31.83 -11.45 -28.86
C VAL A 656 32.95 -10.74 -29.63
N GLY A 657 34.13 -10.61 -29.04
CA GLY A 657 35.30 -9.95 -29.62
C GLY A 657 35.48 -8.48 -29.25
N GLN A 658 34.59 -7.89 -28.50
CA GLN A 658 34.77 -6.55 -27.95
C GLN A 658 34.96 -6.65 -26.42
N SER A 659 36.18 -6.33 -25.94
CA SER A 659 36.38 -6.04 -24.54
C SER A 659 35.70 -4.67 -24.28
N ALA A 660 34.85 -4.59 -23.29
CA ALA A 660 34.29 -3.32 -22.80
C ALA A 660 35.41 -2.47 -22.15
N ALA A 661 36.26 -1.87 -22.99
CA ALA A 661 37.23 -0.89 -22.51
C ALA A 661 36.47 0.41 -22.25
N ILE A 662 36.22 0.73 -20.99
CA ILE A 662 35.75 2.04 -20.55
C ILE A 662 36.85 3.05 -20.95
N PRO A 663 36.58 4.10 -21.75
CA PRO A 663 37.53 5.17 -21.98
C PRO A 663 37.84 5.85 -20.64
N SER A 664 39.04 5.66 -20.10
CA SER A 664 39.46 6.39 -18.90
C SER A 664 39.76 7.83 -19.31
N LEU A 665 39.09 8.78 -18.68
CA LEU A 665 39.55 10.18 -18.68
C LEU A 665 40.89 10.23 -17.96
N THR A 666 41.98 10.24 -18.71
CA THR A 666 43.27 10.66 -18.16
C THR A 666 43.20 12.15 -17.90
N PRO A 667 43.44 12.65 -16.69
CA PRO A 667 43.47 14.09 -16.46
C PRO A 667 44.56 14.69 -17.38
N ALA A 668 44.19 15.69 -18.19
CA ALA A 668 45.13 16.44 -18.95
C ALA A 668 46.19 17.05 -17.99
N ALA A 669 47.46 16.71 -18.24
CA ALA A 669 48.58 17.30 -17.51
C ALA A 669 48.55 18.82 -17.67
N PRO A 670 48.86 19.63 -16.65
CA PRO A 670 48.84 21.09 -16.76
C PRO A 670 49.83 21.53 -17.85
N GLY A 671 49.29 22.17 -18.87
CA GLY A 671 50.05 22.61 -20.06
C GLY A 671 51.21 23.50 -19.72
N GLN A 672 52.40 23.11 -20.16
CA GLN A 672 53.57 24.02 -20.26
C GLN A 672 53.21 25.06 -21.31
N VAL A 673 53.23 26.34 -20.91
CA VAL A 673 53.19 27.49 -21.78
C VAL A 673 54.51 27.50 -22.57
N ASN A 674 54.49 27.09 -23.82
CA ASN A 674 55.56 27.34 -24.78
C ASN A 674 55.42 28.71 -25.43
N SER A 675 56.28 29.63 -25.03
CA SER A 675 56.53 30.87 -25.76
C SER A 675 57.22 30.54 -27.09
N SER A 676 56.55 30.69 -28.22
CA SER A 676 57.17 30.66 -29.53
C SER A 676 57.08 32.04 -30.18
N SER A 677 58.28 32.53 -30.47
CA SER A 677 58.67 33.73 -31.16
C SER A 677 57.95 33.96 -32.50
N VAL A 678 57.61 35.22 -32.67
CA VAL A 678 57.22 35.89 -33.95
C VAL A 678 58.32 35.70 -34.99
N ASN A 679 58.01 35.12 -36.15
CA ASN A 679 58.81 35.33 -37.37
C ASN A 679 57.93 35.91 -38.49
N GLN A 680 58.31 37.09 -38.96
CA GLN A 680 57.78 37.81 -40.11
C GLN A 680 58.12 37.04 -41.39
N ALA A 681 57.18 36.98 -42.33
CA ALA A 681 57.41 36.57 -43.73
C ALA A 681 57.44 37.79 -44.64
N PRO A 682 58.24 37.78 -45.74
CA PRO A 682 58.35 38.92 -46.60
C PRO A 682 57.29 38.90 -47.72
N VAL A 683 56.88 40.10 -48.04
CA VAL A 683 56.03 40.49 -49.19
C VAL A 683 56.75 40.23 -50.49
N THR A 684 56.10 39.64 -51.49
CA THR A 684 56.44 39.78 -52.93
C THR A 684 55.19 39.97 -53.77
N ASP A 685 55.33 40.94 -54.65
CA ASP A 685 54.36 41.52 -55.54
C ASP A 685 53.81 40.62 -56.65
N LYS A 686 52.69 41.08 -57.20
CA LYS A 686 51.99 40.68 -58.45
C LYS A 686 52.86 40.76 -59.71
N PRO A 687 52.42 40.22 -60.87
CA PRO A 687 51.42 40.87 -61.68
C PRO A 687 50.40 40.08 -62.49
N LYS A 688 49.43 40.84 -62.92
CA LYS A 688 48.29 40.66 -63.80
C LYS A 688 48.49 39.82 -65.06
N SER A 689 47.44 39.02 -65.37
CA SER A 689 46.66 39.16 -66.63
C SER A 689 45.40 38.32 -66.51
#